data_3e9d23d26208eb684ac200c9930b00c1
#
_entry.id   3e9d23d26208eb684ac200c9930b00c1
#
_cell.length_a   1.000
_cell.length_b   1.000
_cell.length_c   1.000
_cell.angle_alpha   90.00
_cell.angle_beta   90.00
_cell.angle_gamma   90.00
#
_symmetry.space_group_name_H-M   'P 1'
#
loop_
_entity.id
_entity.type
_entity.pdbx_description
1 polymer ?
#
loop_
_entity_poly.entity_id
_entity_poly.type
_entity_poly.pdbx_seq_one_letter_code
_entity_poly.pdbx_strand_id
1 'polypeptide(L)'
;MSKAFLKEAFEVDSKHGAFYTGGNVQWSSDGQHIFCQKGGAVSVLSLSKGTVISHLGQTDPDEDEDTIHFFTLSNDDENVITHHKSGLFKLWNWADQKLMKLWKSIHKGPVVNITLSKEKSLMASGGTDGAVRLWDLEHHACTHNLKGVQGVVSVLAFHPDTEKELLFAAGDETKIRGWNINSGQEKILLSGHFSKVTSLSFHENGIHLVSSGRDRVLILWDISSATSVRVLPVYEGIECAFIIPQTVKLPISESNKKKDVIHVAAAGEKGVVRVWEMKSGREVYTQNNSMVQTAKEEGSLSIIHLLYNNSSNTFAVVSVDHNIIIHSLETFECTKQLVGYSDEILDIVYLGNGGSHVAVATNSCDIKLYDLSSMNCQLLSGHTDIVLALGTTPSNEHLLISSAKDNSVRLWLMDKESAKMSCIGFAEKHTASVGTVALSQTSSTFFTSASQDSCLKLWELPNDLESSEVKLKATHTVSAHQKDINSVTVSPNDKLIATGSQDKTAKLWSANDLQLLGVFTGHRRGVWCVRFSPIDQVLLTSSADCTIKLWSLTELNCLKTLEGHESSVLRAEFLSRGMQLITAGGDGLLKLWCIKTSECVCTLEQHESRVWTLAVSKDEKHIISGGSDSLLVIWKDVTEEKKAKMLEEKEQLALDEQRLANLLKGDELTAALSLALKLERPFQVLKIVEGISKKGNKVLMDTIRDLKPIRKEGLLRCAVAWNTNSRNCQAAQMVINALMMELGSEELQMTGLASTLETMIPYTERHFKRMTKLLQDLHLLTYTVNRMKPHITSMGID
;
A
#
# COMPACT_ATOMS: atom_id res chain seq x y z
N MET A 1 35.98 -14.97 11.33
CA MET A 1 34.81 -15.42 10.57
C MET A 1 33.58 -14.78 11.22
N SER A 2 33.01 -13.75 10.58
CA SER A 2 31.80 -13.13 11.05
C SER A 2 30.67 -14.17 10.98
N LYS A 3 30.01 -14.44 12.11
CA LYS A 3 28.79 -15.25 12.13
C LYS A 3 27.83 -14.67 11.12
N ALA A 4 27.55 -15.37 10.03
CA ALA A 4 26.48 -15.02 9.14
C ALA A 4 25.20 -15.10 9.97
N PHE A 5 24.60 -13.95 10.26
CA PHE A 5 23.36 -13.89 11.03
C PHE A 5 22.24 -14.45 10.16
N LEU A 6 21.72 -15.61 10.58
CA LEU A 6 20.51 -16.16 9.97
C LEU A 6 19.34 -15.20 10.23
N LYS A 7 18.60 -14.92 9.19
CA LYS A 7 17.42 -14.08 9.25
C LYS A 7 16.24 -14.90 9.75
N GLU A 8 15.43 -14.31 10.61
CA GLU A 8 14.32 -15.02 11.26
C GLU A 8 12.99 -14.32 11.01
N ALA A 9 13.01 -13.00 10.77
CA ALA A 9 11.79 -12.23 10.62
C ALA A 9 11.95 -11.06 9.66
N PHE A 10 10.95 -10.88 8.82
CA PHE A 10 10.75 -9.70 7.98
C PHE A 10 9.43 -9.04 8.34
N GLU A 11 9.37 -7.72 8.25
CA GLU A 11 8.15 -6.93 8.39
C GLU A 11 7.96 -6.03 7.17
N VAL A 12 6.72 -5.65 6.93
CA VAL A 12 6.39 -4.75 5.82
C VAL A 12 6.88 -3.35 6.17
N ASP A 13 7.76 -2.81 5.34
CA ASP A 13 8.21 -1.42 5.42
C ASP A 13 7.24 -0.49 4.69
N SER A 14 6.88 -0.85 3.46
CA SER A 14 5.92 -0.08 2.67
C SER A 14 5.19 -0.95 1.65
N LYS A 15 3.98 -0.49 1.26
CA LYS A 15 3.16 -1.10 0.22
C LYS A 15 2.86 -0.07 -0.84
N HIS A 16 3.07 -0.43 -2.08
CA HIS A 16 2.78 0.41 -3.23
C HIS A 16 1.86 -0.36 -4.19
N GLY A 17 0.69 0.17 -4.38
CA GLY A 17 -0.31 -0.37 -5.30
C GLY A 17 -0.98 0.75 -6.08
N ALA A 18 -2.01 0.43 -6.84
CA ALA A 18 -2.81 1.43 -7.52
C ALA A 18 -3.43 2.39 -6.50
N PHE A 19 -3.27 3.69 -6.72
CA PHE A 19 -3.86 4.74 -5.89
C PHE A 19 -4.83 5.63 -6.66
N TYR A 20 -4.84 5.53 -7.98
CA TYR A 20 -5.74 6.27 -8.87
C TYR A 20 -6.27 5.34 -9.96
N THR A 21 -7.58 5.22 -10.04
CA THR A 21 -8.26 4.35 -11.03
C THR A 21 -9.16 5.15 -11.97
N GLY A 22 -8.96 6.45 -12.03
CA GLY A 22 -9.79 7.38 -12.80
C GLY A 22 -10.75 8.17 -11.92
N GLY A 23 -11.30 9.25 -12.45
CA GLY A 23 -12.18 10.16 -11.75
C GLY A 23 -11.48 11.45 -11.32
N ASN A 24 -11.98 12.08 -10.25
CA ASN A 24 -11.47 13.38 -9.81
C ASN A 24 -10.11 13.27 -9.12
N VAL A 25 -9.30 14.30 -9.30
CA VAL A 25 -8.03 14.51 -8.61
C VAL A 25 -8.01 15.94 -8.08
N GLN A 26 -7.65 16.13 -6.83
CA GLN A 26 -7.52 17.45 -6.24
C GLN A 26 -6.20 17.58 -5.46
N TRP A 27 -5.66 18.79 -5.48
CA TRP A 27 -4.46 19.15 -4.74
C TRP A 27 -4.82 19.80 -3.42
N SER A 28 -4.07 19.53 -2.35
CA SER A 28 -4.20 20.27 -1.10
C SER A 28 -3.70 21.71 -1.28
N SER A 29 -4.18 22.66 -0.49
CA SER A 29 -3.78 24.07 -0.57
C SER A 29 -2.30 24.27 -0.20
N ASP A 30 -1.75 23.40 0.68
CA ASP A 30 -0.34 23.40 1.05
C ASP A 30 0.58 22.84 -0.05
N GLY A 31 0.01 22.14 -1.04
CA GLY A 31 0.76 21.54 -2.14
C GLY A 31 1.53 20.28 -1.80
N GLN A 32 1.36 19.72 -0.60
CA GLN A 32 2.09 18.53 -0.18
C GLN A 32 1.34 17.22 -0.40
N HIS A 33 0.01 17.30 -0.56
CA HIS A 33 -0.85 16.14 -0.73
C HIS A 33 -1.68 16.22 -2.01
N ILE A 34 -1.86 15.08 -2.65
CA ILE A 34 -2.80 14.90 -3.76
C ILE A 34 -3.84 13.87 -3.33
N PHE A 35 -5.10 14.21 -3.56
CA PHE A 35 -6.24 13.35 -3.33
C PHE A 35 -6.69 12.77 -4.66
N CYS A 36 -6.77 11.46 -4.74
CA CYS A 36 -7.10 10.71 -5.96
C CYS A 36 -8.26 9.76 -5.69
N GLN A 37 -9.15 9.65 -6.65
CA GLN A 37 -10.26 8.70 -6.58
C GLN A 37 -9.76 7.28 -6.92
N LYS A 38 -10.12 6.31 -6.07
CA LYS A 38 -9.87 4.89 -6.28
C LYS A 38 -11.15 4.10 -6.01
N GLY A 39 -11.95 3.88 -7.07
CA GLY A 39 -13.20 3.14 -6.93
C GLY A 39 -14.14 3.72 -5.85
N GLY A 40 -14.37 2.97 -4.78
CA GLY A 40 -15.19 3.38 -3.62
C GLY A 40 -14.46 4.19 -2.55
N ALA A 41 -13.18 4.50 -2.74
CA ALA A 41 -12.35 5.20 -1.79
C ALA A 41 -11.64 6.41 -2.38
N VAL A 42 -11.19 7.33 -1.53
CA VAL A 42 -10.26 8.41 -1.88
C VAL A 42 -8.91 8.11 -1.26
N SER A 43 -7.88 8.01 -2.08
CA SER A 43 -6.49 7.83 -1.66
C SER A 43 -5.81 9.16 -1.45
N VAL A 44 -5.18 9.37 -0.32
CA VAL A 44 -4.38 10.56 0.01
C VAL A 44 -2.90 10.24 -0.18
N LEU A 45 -2.27 10.90 -1.11
CA LEU A 45 -0.89 10.67 -1.50
C LEU A 45 0.02 11.79 -0.97
N SER A 46 1.11 11.45 -0.31
CA SER A 46 2.17 12.40 0.03
C SER A 46 3.09 12.62 -1.15
N LEU A 47 3.24 13.85 -1.59
CA LEU A 47 4.16 14.19 -2.69
C LEU A 47 5.62 14.03 -2.30
N SER A 48 5.99 14.30 -1.06
CA SER A 48 7.37 14.17 -0.60
C SER A 48 7.86 12.72 -0.68
N LYS A 49 7.08 11.79 -0.13
CA LYS A 49 7.42 10.36 -0.05
C LYS A 49 6.92 9.54 -1.24
N GLY A 50 5.93 10.01 -2.00
CA GLY A 50 5.26 9.24 -3.06
C GLY A 50 4.43 8.05 -2.55
N THR A 51 4.14 8.02 -1.26
CA THR A 51 3.37 6.93 -0.62
C THR A 51 1.95 7.38 -0.31
N VAL A 52 1.02 6.44 -0.33
CA VAL A 52 -0.34 6.67 0.14
C VAL A 52 -0.33 6.71 1.66
N ILE A 53 -0.84 7.80 2.24
CA ILE A 53 -0.92 7.98 3.70
C ILE A 53 -2.19 7.35 4.24
N SER A 54 -3.32 7.60 3.57
CA SER A 54 -4.63 7.16 4.04
C SER A 54 -5.57 6.84 2.88
N HIS A 55 -6.52 5.96 3.16
CA HIS A 55 -7.65 5.67 2.29
C HIS A 55 -8.94 6.05 3.02
N LEU A 56 -9.79 6.84 2.37
CA LEU A 56 -11.09 7.26 2.90
C LEU A 56 -12.19 6.53 2.13
N GLY A 57 -12.99 5.75 2.81
CA GLY A 57 -14.07 4.97 2.23
C GLY A 57 -13.93 3.48 2.52
N GLN A 58 -14.90 2.68 2.05
CA GLN A 58 -14.88 1.23 2.21
C GLN A 58 -13.88 0.60 1.22
N THR A 59 -12.99 -0.21 1.77
CA THR A 59 -12.00 -1.01 1.03
C THR A 59 -12.32 -2.50 1.03
N ASP A 60 -13.42 -2.92 1.71
CA ASP A 60 -13.77 -4.33 1.79
C ASP A 60 -14.34 -4.82 0.46
N PRO A 61 -13.72 -5.86 -0.15
CA PRO A 61 -14.11 -6.38 -1.46
C PRO A 61 -15.46 -7.14 -1.47
N ASP A 62 -16.01 -7.47 -0.31
CA ASP A 62 -17.20 -8.32 -0.17
C ASP A 62 -18.53 -7.53 -0.01
N GLU A 63 -18.51 -6.22 0.18
CA GLU A 63 -19.71 -5.40 0.17
C GLU A 63 -19.91 -4.76 -1.21
N ASP A 64 -21.18 -4.64 -1.66
CA ASP A 64 -21.55 -3.92 -2.89
C ASP A 64 -20.83 -2.55 -2.90
N GLU A 65 -19.88 -2.37 -3.81
CA GLU A 65 -19.05 -1.19 -3.91
C GLU A 65 -19.93 0.07 -4.06
N ASP A 66 -20.04 0.82 -2.97
CA ASP A 66 -20.65 2.16 -3.00
C ASP A 66 -19.65 3.14 -3.63
N THR A 67 -19.46 3.04 -4.94
CA THR A 67 -18.46 3.81 -5.69
C THR A 67 -18.66 5.30 -5.53
N ILE A 68 -17.54 6.02 -5.41
CA ILE A 68 -17.54 7.49 -5.35
C ILE A 68 -17.72 8.03 -6.76
N HIS A 69 -18.67 8.95 -6.94
CA HIS A 69 -18.83 9.68 -8.20
C HIS A 69 -17.94 10.91 -8.27
N PHE A 70 -17.88 11.65 -7.19
CA PHE A 70 -17.08 12.87 -7.10
C PHE A 70 -16.70 13.16 -5.66
N PHE A 71 -15.58 13.82 -5.45
CA PHE A 71 -15.18 14.31 -4.14
C PHE A 71 -14.62 15.73 -4.23
N THR A 72 -14.61 16.44 -3.12
CA THR A 72 -13.99 17.76 -2.99
C THR A 72 -13.38 17.94 -1.61
N LEU A 73 -12.27 18.67 -1.54
CA LEU A 73 -11.63 19.06 -0.30
C LEU A 73 -12.35 20.28 0.32
N SER A 74 -12.39 20.34 1.65
CA SER A 74 -12.75 21.57 2.36
C SER A 74 -11.65 22.62 2.20
N ASN A 75 -12.01 23.91 2.40
CA ASN A 75 -11.04 24.98 2.28
C ASN A 75 -9.92 24.95 3.33
N ASP A 76 -10.17 24.26 4.45
CA ASP A 76 -9.23 24.09 5.55
C ASP A 76 -8.31 22.86 5.34
N ASP A 77 -8.46 22.15 4.25
CA ASP A 77 -7.79 20.88 3.94
C ASP A 77 -7.93 19.76 5.02
N GLU A 78 -8.81 19.95 6.02
CA GLU A 78 -8.99 18.96 7.07
C GLU A 78 -10.02 17.89 6.69
N ASN A 79 -11.02 18.27 5.87
CA ASN A 79 -12.15 17.42 5.58
C ASN A 79 -12.31 17.18 4.08
N VAL A 80 -12.81 15.99 3.75
CA VAL A 80 -13.14 15.58 2.39
C VAL A 80 -14.64 15.28 2.30
N ILE A 81 -15.32 15.85 1.33
CA ILE A 81 -16.72 15.56 1.04
C ILE A 81 -16.77 14.64 -0.18
N THR A 82 -17.40 13.48 -0.04
CA THR A 82 -17.56 12.50 -1.10
C THR A 82 -19.04 12.32 -1.44
N HIS A 83 -19.37 12.15 -2.72
CA HIS A 83 -20.68 11.73 -3.18
C HIS A 83 -20.61 10.32 -3.75
N HIS A 84 -21.48 9.44 -3.25
CA HIS A 84 -21.48 8.02 -3.55
C HIS A 84 -22.65 7.62 -4.48
N LYS A 85 -22.50 6.44 -5.10
CA LYS A 85 -23.54 5.82 -5.95
C LYS A 85 -24.86 5.61 -5.20
N SER A 86 -24.81 5.38 -3.89
CA SER A 86 -25.98 5.31 -3.00
C SER A 86 -26.78 6.61 -2.91
N GLY A 87 -26.28 7.72 -3.48
CA GLY A 87 -26.89 9.04 -3.39
C GLY A 87 -26.64 9.73 -2.04
N LEU A 88 -25.61 9.33 -1.32
CA LEU A 88 -25.22 9.93 -0.05
C LEU A 88 -24.01 10.84 -0.22
N PHE A 89 -24.03 11.97 0.47
CA PHE A 89 -22.82 12.73 0.75
C PHE A 89 -22.24 12.25 2.09
N LYS A 90 -20.92 12.06 2.12
CA LYS A 90 -20.19 11.68 3.32
C LYS A 90 -19.09 12.70 3.58
N LEU A 91 -18.99 13.18 4.81
CA LEU A 91 -17.94 14.09 5.27
C LEU A 91 -16.93 13.29 6.07
N TRP A 92 -15.67 13.30 5.64
CA TRP A 92 -14.58 12.56 6.25
C TRP A 92 -13.54 13.52 6.81
N ASN A 93 -13.01 13.23 7.98
CA ASN A 93 -11.72 13.78 8.39
C ASN A 93 -10.62 12.85 7.89
N TRP A 94 -9.75 13.33 7.01
CA TRP A 94 -8.77 12.46 6.34
C TRP A 94 -7.60 12.09 7.27
N ALA A 95 -7.22 12.93 8.24
CA ALA A 95 -6.14 12.66 9.17
C ALA A 95 -6.52 11.53 10.14
N ASP A 96 -7.73 11.58 10.70
CA ASP A 96 -8.24 10.57 11.63
C ASP A 96 -8.91 9.38 10.93
N GLN A 97 -9.12 9.46 9.63
CA GLN A 97 -9.84 8.46 8.81
C GLN A 97 -11.27 8.17 9.33
N LYS A 98 -11.90 9.17 9.94
CA LYS A 98 -13.24 9.03 10.53
C LYS A 98 -14.30 9.67 9.67
N LEU A 99 -15.42 8.95 9.53
CA LEU A 99 -16.66 9.49 8.99
C LEU A 99 -17.28 10.42 10.05
N MET A 100 -17.33 11.73 9.73
CA MET A 100 -17.89 12.74 10.62
C MET A 100 -19.39 12.84 10.51
N LYS A 101 -19.91 12.94 9.27
CA LYS A 101 -21.33 13.09 8.97
C LYS A 101 -21.70 12.46 7.64
N LEU A 102 -22.99 12.15 7.52
CA LEU A 102 -23.58 11.73 6.27
C LEU A 102 -24.96 12.36 6.08
N TRP A 103 -25.31 12.72 4.82
CA TRP A 103 -26.63 13.22 4.47
C TRP A 103 -27.01 12.81 3.06
N LYS A 104 -28.30 12.84 2.75
CA LYS A 104 -28.82 12.36 1.48
C LYS A 104 -28.72 13.47 0.42
N SER A 105 -28.22 13.13 -0.76
CA SER A 105 -28.35 13.94 -1.96
C SER A 105 -29.82 13.97 -2.42
N ILE A 106 -30.29 15.13 -2.87
CA ILE A 106 -31.63 15.30 -3.45
C ILE A 106 -31.58 15.09 -4.97
N HIS A 107 -30.37 14.95 -5.57
CA HIS A 107 -30.23 14.73 -7.01
C HIS A 107 -30.87 13.41 -7.45
N LYS A 108 -31.47 13.42 -8.64
CA LYS A 108 -32.10 12.22 -9.22
C LYS A 108 -31.12 11.30 -9.95
N GLY A 109 -29.87 11.73 -10.09
CA GLY A 109 -28.81 10.99 -10.74
C GLY A 109 -27.46 11.27 -10.06
N PRO A 110 -26.38 10.74 -10.62
CA PRO A 110 -25.04 10.97 -10.08
C PRO A 110 -24.66 12.46 -10.12
N VAL A 111 -23.96 12.90 -9.08
CA VAL A 111 -23.35 14.22 -9.02
C VAL A 111 -22.03 14.14 -9.76
N VAL A 112 -21.82 15.06 -10.69
CA VAL A 112 -20.66 15.09 -11.58
C VAL A 112 -19.62 16.10 -11.11
N ASN A 113 -20.06 17.18 -10.44
CA ASN A 113 -19.15 18.18 -9.92
C ASN A 113 -19.64 18.74 -8.59
N ILE A 114 -18.69 19.01 -7.69
CA ILE A 114 -18.93 19.64 -6.40
C ILE A 114 -17.88 20.73 -6.23
N THR A 115 -18.30 21.91 -5.82
CA THR A 115 -17.38 23.01 -5.51
C THR A 115 -17.78 23.68 -4.20
N LEU A 116 -16.79 24.25 -3.51
CA LEU A 116 -16.96 24.93 -2.23
C LEU A 116 -16.71 26.42 -2.38
N SER A 117 -17.45 27.23 -1.64
CA SER A 117 -17.17 28.67 -1.51
C SER A 117 -15.95 28.89 -0.61
N LYS A 118 -15.07 29.84 -0.97
CA LYS A 118 -13.82 30.09 -0.22
C LYS A 118 -14.02 30.59 1.20
N GLU A 119 -15.03 31.39 1.45
CA GLU A 119 -15.22 32.03 2.77
C GLU A 119 -16.52 31.63 3.47
N LYS A 120 -17.54 31.26 2.69
CA LYS A 120 -18.84 30.85 3.24
C LYS A 120 -18.87 29.33 3.33
N SER A 121 -19.50 28.82 4.36
CA SER A 121 -19.73 27.36 4.53
C SER A 121 -20.78 26.83 3.55
N LEU A 122 -20.64 27.17 2.26
CA LEU A 122 -21.54 26.81 1.18
C LEU A 122 -20.90 25.83 0.20
N MET A 123 -21.64 24.82 -0.18
CA MET A 123 -21.29 23.84 -1.21
C MET A 123 -22.28 23.93 -2.38
N ALA A 124 -21.79 23.88 -3.60
CA ALA A 124 -22.61 23.71 -4.79
C ALA A 124 -22.38 22.33 -5.40
N SER A 125 -23.46 21.63 -5.76
CA SER A 125 -23.40 20.33 -6.44
C SER A 125 -24.13 20.38 -7.75
N GLY A 126 -23.54 19.82 -8.81
CA GLY A 126 -24.12 19.69 -10.15
C GLY A 126 -24.30 18.22 -10.52
N GLY A 127 -25.49 17.87 -10.93
CA GLY A 127 -25.86 16.51 -11.29
C GLY A 127 -26.12 16.28 -12.76
N THR A 128 -26.30 15.03 -13.13
CA THR A 128 -26.78 14.63 -14.47
C THR A 128 -28.24 14.97 -14.69
N ASP A 129 -28.96 15.35 -13.62
CA ASP A 129 -30.35 15.84 -13.68
C ASP A 129 -30.47 17.30 -14.15
N GLY A 130 -29.37 17.95 -14.53
CA GLY A 130 -29.34 19.35 -14.96
C GLY A 130 -29.64 20.36 -13.84
N ALA A 131 -29.71 19.89 -12.60
CA ALA A 131 -29.97 20.75 -11.45
C ALA A 131 -28.64 21.12 -10.77
N VAL A 132 -28.50 22.38 -10.39
CA VAL A 132 -27.45 22.87 -9.51
C VAL A 132 -28.07 23.15 -8.15
N ARG A 133 -27.50 22.55 -7.10
CA ARG A 133 -28.02 22.71 -5.75
C ARG A 133 -26.96 23.33 -4.84
N LEU A 134 -27.44 24.27 -4.02
CA LEU A 134 -26.67 24.92 -2.98
C LEU A 134 -26.99 24.28 -1.64
N TRP A 135 -25.95 24.00 -0.88
CA TRP A 135 -26.00 23.38 0.44
C TRP A 135 -25.32 24.26 1.47
N ASP A 136 -25.93 24.38 2.62
CA ASP A 136 -25.28 24.92 3.81
C ASP A 136 -24.58 23.77 4.54
N LEU A 137 -23.27 23.87 4.70
CA LEU A 137 -22.46 22.84 5.36
C LEU A 137 -22.57 22.87 6.90
N GLU A 138 -23.04 23.96 7.49
CA GLU A 138 -23.27 23.99 8.95
C GLU A 138 -24.52 23.16 9.31
N HIS A 139 -25.60 23.38 8.55
CA HIS A 139 -26.86 22.69 8.78
C HIS A 139 -27.05 21.44 7.90
N HIS A 140 -26.15 21.17 6.97
CA HIS A 140 -26.24 20.08 5.97
C HIS A 140 -27.57 20.06 5.21
N ALA A 141 -28.10 21.24 4.92
CA ALA A 141 -29.41 21.43 4.27
C ALA A 141 -29.25 22.05 2.89
N CYS A 142 -30.11 21.62 1.94
CA CYS A 142 -30.20 22.25 0.64
C CYS A 142 -30.92 23.58 0.76
N THR A 143 -30.25 24.70 0.46
CA THR A 143 -30.82 26.06 0.55
C THR A 143 -31.53 26.45 -0.74
N HIS A 144 -30.94 26.18 -1.90
CA HIS A 144 -31.45 26.56 -3.19
C HIS A 144 -31.35 25.43 -4.22
N ASN A 145 -32.30 25.35 -5.10
CA ASN A 145 -32.32 24.46 -6.26
C ASN A 145 -32.38 25.33 -7.53
N LEU A 146 -31.25 25.56 -8.14
CA LEU A 146 -31.06 26.39 -9.33
C LEU A 146 -31.37 25.54 -10.56
N LYS A 147 -32.39 25.94 -11.31
CA LYS A 147 -32.83 25.25 -12.53
C LYS A 147 -32.50 26.09 -13.75
N GLY A 148 -32.35 25.46 -14.89
CA GLY A 148 -32.15 26.16 -16.15
C GLY A 148 -31.14 25.50 -17.07
N VAL A 149 -30.17 24.76 -16.54
CA VAL A 149 -29.18 24.02 -17.34
C VAL A 149 -29.86 22.80 -17.99
N GLN A 150 -29.64 22.65 -19.29
CA GLN A 150 -30.09 21.48 -20.04
C GLN A 150 -28.94 20.48 -20.21
N GLY A 151 -29.16 19.24 -19.76
CA GLY A 151 -28.17 18.19 -19.80
C GLY A 151 -27.32 18.12 -18.54
N VAL A 152 -26.15 17.49 -18.64
CA VAL A 152 -25.25 17.25 -17.52
C VAL A 152 -24.49 18.51 -17.13
N VAL A 153 -24.47 18.84 -15.83
CA VAL A 153 -23.68 19.93 -15.29
C VAL A 153 -22.25 19.42 -15.04
N SER A 154 -21.32 19.73 -15.93
CA SER A 154 -19.93 19.22 -15.83
C SER A 154 -18.98 20.16 -15.08
N VAL A 155 -19.28 21.46 -15.06
CA VAL A 155 -18.43 22.46 -14.44
C VAL A 155 -19.22 23.38 -13.54
N LEU A 156 -18.72 23.59 -12.33
CA LEU A 156 -19.22 24.55 -11.35
C LEU A 156 -18.07 25.40 -10.85
N ALA A 157 -18.29 26.70 -10.70
CA ALA A 157 -17.29 27.58 -10.12
C ALA A 157 -17.93 28.75 -9.39
N PHE A 158 -17.55 28.97 -8.15
CA PHE A 158 -17.89 30.19 -7.41
C PHE A 158 -17.05 31.36 -7.91
N HIS A 159 -17.63 32.55 -7.91
CA HIS A 159 -16.89 33.76 -8.17
C HIS A 159 -15.81 33.97 -7.10
N PRO A 160 -14.56 34.34 -7.46
CA PRO A 160 -13.49 34.49 -6.50
C PRO A 160 -13.73 35.64 -5.49
N ASP A 161 -14.46 36.65 -5.89
CA ASP A 161 -14.90 37.74 -5.03
C ASP A 161 -16.25 37.36 -4.38
N THR A 162 -16.21 37.13 -3.09
CA THR A 162 -17.36 36.67 -2.29
C THR A 162 -18.45 37.73 -2.14
N GLU A 163 -18.13 39.03 -2.32
CA GLU A 163 -19.10 40.12 -2.26
C GLU A 163 -20.10 40.08 -3.44
N LYS A 164 -19.68 39.55 -4.60
CA LYS A 164 -20.56 39.47 -5.78
C LYS A 164 -21.58 38.35 -5.69
N GLU A 165 -21.37 37.36 -4.82
CA GLU A 165 -22.27 36.25 -4.52
C GLU A 165 -22.80 35.53 -5.78
N LEU A 166 -21.89 35.20 -6.71
CA LEU A 166 -22.23 34.57 -7.96
C LEU A 166 -21.71 33.13 -8.02
N LEU A 167 -22.54 32.22 -8.52
CA LEU A 167 -22.19 30.85 -8.88
C LEU A 167 -22.37 30.65 -10.38
N PHE A 168 -21.38 30.14 -11.06
CA PHE A 168 -21.41 29.81 -12.48
C PHE A 168 -21.50 28.30 -12.68
N ALA A 169 -22.32 27.88 -13.64
CA ALA A 169 -22.37 26.49 -14.08
C ALA A 169 -22.39 26.41 -15.60
N ALA A 170 -21.79 25.36 -16.09
CA ALA A 170 -21.76 25.00 -17.50
C ALA A 170 -21.73 23.48 -17.67
N GLY A 171 -22.00 23.03 -18.88
CA GLY A 171 -21.98 21.59 -19.16
C GLY A 171 -22.32 21.29 -20.62
N ASP A 172 -23.16 20.29 -20.81
CA ASP A 172 -23.61 19.89 -22.17
C ASP A 172 -24.39 20.99 -22.88
N GLU A 173 -25.05 21.86 -22.12
CA GLU A 173 -25.58 23.11 -22.67
C GLU A 173 -24.39 24.00 -23.07
N THR A 174 -24.44 24.56 -24.28
CA THR A 174 -23.38 25.42 -24.82
C THR A 174 -23.32 26.81 -24.17
N LYS A 175 -24.16 27.06 -23.15
CA LYS A 175 -24.25 28.31 -22.41
C LYS A 175 -23.69 28.20 -21.01
N ILE A 176 -23.04 29.24 -20.55
CA ILE A 176 -22.57 29.39 -19.18
C ILE A 176 -23.57 30.29 -18.44
N ARG A 177 -24.16 29.76 -17.36
CA ARG A 177 -25.14 30.46 -16.55
C ARG A 177 -24.54 30.90 -15.23
N GLY A 178 -24.85 32.12 -14.81
CA GLY A 178 -24.46 32.67 -13.52
C GLY A 178 -25.68 33.06 -12.68
N TRP A 179 -25.78 32.51 -11.46
CA TRP A 179 -26.86 32.82 -10.53
C TRP A 179 -26.33 33.61 -9.33
N ASN A 180 -27.17 34.45 -8.78
CA ASN A 180 -26.91 35.04 -7.48
C ASN A 180 -27.27 34.00 -6.39
N ILE A 181 -26.32 33.80 -5.46
CA ILE A 181 -26.41 32.76 -4.43
C ILE A 181 -27.56 33.03 -3.45
N ASN A 182 -27.83 34.29 -3.10
CA ASN A 182 -28.84 34.65 -2.10
C ASN A 182 -30.26 34.67 -2.66
N SER A 183 -30.43 35.12 -3.90
CA SER A 183 -31.74 35.23 -4.51
C SER A 183 -32.13 33.98 -5.32
N GLY A 184 -31.15 33.13 -5.68
CA GLY A 184 -31.37 31.98 -6.54
C GLY A 184 -31.75 32.33 -8.00
N GLN A 185 -31.69 33.62 -8.37
CA GLN A 185 -32.09 34.08 -9.72
C GLN A 185 -30.89 34.09 -10.68
N GLU A 186 -31.14 33.73 -11.92
CA GLU A 186 -30.20 33.85 -13.03
C GLU A 186 -29.89 35.33 -13.30
N LYS A 187 -28.64 35.73 -13.19
CA LYS A 187 -28.20 37.12 -13.41
C LYS A 187 -27.38 37.26 -14.67
N ILE A 188 -26.63 36.24 -15.06
CA ILE A 188 -25.70 36.30 -16.19
C ILE A 188 -25.94 35.09 -17.09
N LEU A 189 -25.98 35.32 -18.39
CA LEU A 189 -26.04 34.28 -19.40
C LEU A 189 -24.97 34.56 -20.48
N LEU A 190 -23.96 33.71 -20.58
CA LEU A 190 -22.91 33.82 -21.58
C LEU A 190 -23.12 32.77 -22.66
N SER A 191 -23.25 33.22 -23.91
CA SER A 191 -23.47 32.37 -25.08
C SER A 191 -22.38 32.60 -26.13
N GLY A 192 -21.76 31.53 -26.61
CA GLY A 192 -20.67 31.62 -27.58
C GLY A 192 -19.96 30.30 -27.87
N HIS A 193 -20.12 29.28 -27.00
CA HIS A 193 -19.66 27.93 -27.28
C HIS A 193 -20.64 27.18 -28.17
N PHE A 194 -20.14 26.23 -28.97
CA PHE A 194 -20.92 25.39 -29.89
C PHE A 194 -20.94 23.92 -29.47
N SER A 195 -20.16 23.56 -28.43
CA SER A 195 -20.13 22.22 -27.84
C SER A 195 -20.03 22.31 -26.32
N LYS A 196 -19.88 21.17 -25.65
CA LYS A 196 -19.76 21.05 -24.21
C LYS A 196 -18.61 21.93 -23.68
N VAL A 197 -18.93 22.72 -22.64
CA VAL A 197 -17.93 23.46 -21.87
C VAL A 197 -17.27 22.54 -20.86
N THR A 198 -15.93 22.52 -20.85
CA THR A 198 -15.13 21.57 -20.10
C THR A 198 -14.46 22.19 -18.87
N SER A 199 -14.06 23.47 -18.92
CA SER A 199 -13.52 24.15 -17.74
C SER A 199 -13.89 25.63 -17.68
N LEU A 200 -13.87 26.17 -16.46
CA LEU A 200 -14.06 27.59 -16.15
C LEU A 200 -12.93 28.03 -15.23
N SER A 201 -12.22 29.08 -15.58
CA SER A 201 -11.14 29.65 -14.77
C SER A 201 -11.30 31.16 -14.63
N PHE A 202 -11.30 31.66 -13.40
CA PHE A 202 -11.40 33.09 -13.14
C PHE A 202 -10.02 33.75 -13.04
N HIS A 203 -9.94 34.95 -13.56
CA HIS A 203 -8.78 35.80 -13.34
C HIS A 203 -8.83 36.40 -11.93
N GLU A 204 -7.67 36.68 -11.32
CA GLU A 204 -7.54 37.22 -9.97
C GLU A 204 -8.33 38.53 -9.72
N ASN A 205 -8.53 39.34 -10.78
CA ASN A 205 -9.31 40.58 -10.70
C ASN A 205 -10.83 40.34 -10.56
N GLY A 206 -11.33 39.10 -10.69
CA GLY A 206 -12.74 38.76 -10.66
C GLY A 206 -13.61 39.39 -11.78
N ILE A 207 -13.01 40.03 -12.77
CA ILE A 207 -13.75 40.65 -13.91
C ILE A 207 -13.77 39.71 -15.12
N HIS A 208 -12.67 38.99 -15.33
CA HIS A 208 -12.47 38.15 -16.48
C HIS A 208 -12.63 36.67 -16.15
N LEU A 209 -13.34 35.95 -17.01
CA LEU A 209 -13.55 34.52 -16.98
C LEU A 209 -13.02 33.91 -18.27
N VAL A 210 -12.29 32.83 -18.20
CA VAL A 210 -11.88 32.01 -19.34
C VAL A 210 -12.66 30.70 -19.30
N SER A 211 -13.28 30.36 -20.42
CA SER A 211 -13.93 29.05 -20.61
C SER A 211 -13.26 28.28 -21.73
N SER A 212 -13.18 26.97 -21.57
CA SER A 212 -12.75 26.02 -22.60
C SER A 212 -13.87 25.07 -22.98
N GLY A 213 -13.80 24.54 -24.19
CA GLY A 213 -14.79 23.59 -24.64
C GLY A 213 -14.22 22.56 -25.64
N ARG A 214 -15.03 21.52 -25.90
CA ARG A 214 -14.75 20.53 -26.96
C ARG A 214 -14.97 21.06 -28.38
N ASP A 215 -15.46 22.28 -28.52
CA ASP A 215 -15.55 23.02 -29.78
C ASP A 215 -14.21 23.57 -30.26
N ARG A 216 -13.14 23.23 -29.56
CA ARG A 216 -11.73 23.62 -29.88
C ARG A 216 -11.49 25.12 -29.76
N VAL A 217 -12.20 25.76 -28.83
CA VAL A 217 -12.14 27.21 -28.62
C VAL A 217 -11.90 27.55 -27.15
N LEU A 218 -11.08 28.56 -26.91
CA LEU A 218 -10.96 29.29 -25.67
C LEU A 218 -11.67 30.62 -25.77
N ILE A 219 -12.54 30.95 -24.84
CA ILE A 219 -13.26 32.22 -24.85
C ILE A 219 -12.92 33.01 -23.58
N LEU A 220 -12.52 34.26 -23.77
CA LEU A 220 -12.35 35.23 -22.69
C LEU A 220 -13.65 36.08 -22.59
N TRP A 221 -14.23 36.07 -21.42
CA TRP A 221 -15.44 36.79 -21.08
C TRP A 221 -15.18 37.94 -20.15
N ASP A 222 -15.90 39.04 -20.32
CA ASP A 222 -16.05 40.05 -19.29
C ASP A 222 -17.40 39.81 -18.58
N ILE A 223 -17.30 39.52 -17.29
CA ILE A 223 -18.45 39.17 -16.45
C ILE A 223 -19.35 40.39 -16.24
N SER A 224 -18.76 41.59 -16.17
CA SER A 224 -19.49 42.84 -15.90
C SER A 224 -20.42 43.25 -17.05
N SER A 225 -19.96 43.07 -18.28
CA SER A 225 -20.73 43.36 -19.49
C SER A 225 -21.48 42.15 -20.05
N ALA A 226 -21.24 40.95 -19.52
CA ALA A 226 -21.76 39.67 -20.00
C ALA A 226 -21.45 39.41 -21.48
N THR A 227 -20.30 39.87 -21.99
CA THR A 227 -19.91 39.78 -23.39
C THR A 227 -18.61 39.02 -23.57
N SER A 228 -18.44 38.37 -24.73
CA SER A 228 -17.18 37.77 -25.11
C SER A 228 -16.16 38.83 -25.54
N VAL A 229 -15.08 38.96 -24.85
CA VAL A 229 -13.96 39.84 -25.19
C VAL A 229 -13.19 39.29 -26.37
N ARG A 230 -12.91 37.99 -26.36
CA ARG A 230 -12.17 37.31 -27.43
C ARG A 230 -12.50 35.84 -27.51
N VAL A 231 -12.57 35.34 -28.73
CA VAL A 231 -12.72 33.93 -29.08
C VAL A 231 -11.43 33.49 -29.76
N LEU A 232 -10.76 32.45 -29.21
CA LEU A 232 -9.49 31.95 -29.69
C LEU A 232 -9.65 30.50 -30.14
N PRO A 233 -9.47 30.18 -31.43
CA PRO A 233 -9.46 28.81 -31.92
C PRO A 233 -8.13 28.17 -31.61
N VAL A 234 -8.13 26.96 -30.98
CA VAL A 234 -6.95 26.23 -30.53
C VAL A 234 -6.67 25.01 -31.40
N TYR A 235 -7.60 24.62 -32.25
CA TYR A 235 -7.49 23.48 -33.18
C TYR A 235 -7.30 22.10 -32.54
N GLU A 236 -7.65 21.98 -31.26
CA GLU A 236 -7.73 20.73 -30.52
C GLU A 236 -8.85 20.77 -29.46
N GLY A 237 -9.47 19.65 -29.15
CA GLY A 237 -10.41 19.55 -28.06
C GLY A 237 -9.71 19.77 -26.71
N ILE A 238 -10.20 20.72 -25.92
CA ILE A 238 -9.63 21.08 -24.62
C ILE A 238 -10.49 20.50 -23.53
N GLU A 239 -9.91 19.73 -22.61
CA GLU A 239 -10.60 19.27 -21.41
C GLU A 239 -10.40 20.19 -20.21
N CYS A 240 -9.17 20.72 -20.06
CA CYS A 240 -8.86 21.58 -18.94
C CYS A 240 -8.07 22.81 -19.39
N ALA A 241 -8.37 23.95 -18.76
CA ALA A 241 -7.61 25.18 -18.92
C ALA A 241 -7.59 25.95 -17.59
N PHE A 242 -6.46 26.58 -17.27
CA PHE A 242 -6.35 27.47 -16.13
C PHE A 242 -5.60 28.76 -16.49
N ILE A 243 -5.93 29.83 -15.79
CA ILE A 243 -5.25 31.11 -15.94
C ILE A 243 -3.99 31.09 -15.12
N ILE A 244 -2.86 31.43 -15.75
CA ILE A 244 -1.57 31.52 -15.08
C ILE A 244 -1.52 32.83 -14.28
N PRO A 245 -1.20 32.81 -12.97
CA PRO A 245 -1.06 34.02 -12.16
C PRO A 245 0.02 34.95 -12.72
N GLN A 246 -0.20 36.25 -12.58
CA GLN A 246 0.76 37.26 -13.06
C GLN A 246 2.07 37.30 -12.30
N THR A 247 2.12 36.66 -11.14
CA THR A 247 3.32 36.55 -10.28
C THR A 247 4.40 35.64 -10.84
N VAL A 248 4.01 34.71 -11.71
CA VAL A 248 4.92 33.67 -12.24
C VAL A 248 5.68 34.18 -13.46
N LYS A 249 7.00 34.01 -13.45
CA LYS A 249 7.86 34.30 -14.59
C LYS A 249 7.86 33.10 -15.53
N LEU A 250 7.18 33.26 -16.66
CA LEU A 250 7.25 32.22 -17.69
C LEU A 250 8.62 32.28 -18.42
N PRO A 251 9.13 31.14 -18.92
CA PRO A 251 10.41 31.07 -19.62
C PRO A 251 10.35 31.66 -21.03
N ILE A 252 9.62 32.75 -21.19
CA ILE A 252 9.27 33.35 -22.48
C ILE A 252 9.94 34.70 -22.60
N SER A 253 10.45 34.95 -23.82
CA SER A 253 11.24 36.13 -24.21
C SER A 253 10.66 37.50 -23.78
N GLU A 254 11.54 38.35 -23.43
CA GLU A 254 11.65 39.79 -23.16
C GLU A 254 10.48 40.76 -23.40
N SER A 255 9.33 40.37 -23.91
CA SER A 255 8.21 41.29 -24.20
C SER A 255 7.27 41.57 -23.01
N ASN A 256 7.49 41.00 -21.86
CA ASN A 256 6.54 40.92 -20.74
C ASN A 256 6.59 42.10 -19.72
N LYS A 257 6.86 43.30 -20.13
CA LYS A 257 6.71 44.48 -19.27
C LYS A 257 5.32 45.12 -19.32
N LYS A 258 4.36 44.55 -19.99
CA LYS A 258 2.97 45.06 -20.00
C LYS A 258 2.17 44.42 -18.87
N LYS A 259 1.70 45.23 -17.94
CA LYS A 259 1.00 44.86 -16.68
C LYS A 259 -0.37 44.17 -16.81
N ASP A 260 -0.88 43.85 -17.99
CA ASP A 260 -2.26 43.38 -18.19
C ASP A 260 -2.37 42.21 -19.19
N VAL A 261 -1.39 41.31 -19.17
CA VAL A 261 -1.40 40.17 -20.08
C VAL A 261 -1.97 38.95 -19.36
N ILE A 262 -3.04 38.35 -19.91
CA ILE A 262 -3.66 37.15 -19.42
C ILE A 262 -3.09 35.96 -20.19
N HIS A 263 -2.36 35.08 -19.50
CA HIS A 263 -1.86 33.81 -20.04
C HIS A 263 -2.75 32.67 -19.57
N VAL A 264 -3.06 31.74 -20.46
CA VAL A 264 -3.88 30.57 -20.20
C VAL A 264 -3.10 29.33 -20.62
N ALA A 265 -2.94 28.41 -19.72
CA ALA A 265 -2.48 27.05 -20.01
C ALA A 265 -3.68 26.17 -20.34
N ALA A 266 -3.64 25.45 -21.46
CA ALA A 266 -4.69 24.56 -21.90
C ALA A 266 -4.10 23.22 -22.35
N ALA A 267 -4.85 22.14 -22.13
CA ALA A 267 -4.48 20.78 -22.50
C ALA A 267 -5.70 19.92 -22.82
N GLY A 268 -5.51 18.90 -23.66
CA GLY A 268 -6.58 18.02 -24.07
C GLY A 268 -6.14 16.85 -24.96
N GLU A 269 -6.63 16.78 -26.18
CA GLU A 269 -6.49 15.64 -27.12
C GLU A 269 -5.04 15.29 -27.44
N LYS A 270 -4.19 16.29 -27.68
CA LYS A 270 -2.82 16.06 -28.15
C LYS A 270 -1.81 15.67 -27.06
N GLY A 271 -2.22 15.63 -25.79
CA GLY A 271 -1.33 15.26 -24.70
C GLY A 271 -0.21 16.26 -24.42
N VAL A 272 -0.33 17.48 -24.88
CA VAL A 272 0.66 18.55 -24.77
C VAL A 272 0.01 19.76 -24.10
N VAL A 273 0.72 20.35 -23.14
CA VAL A 273 0.30 21.60 -22.52
C VAL A 273 0.76 22.78 -23.37
N ARG A 274 -0.16 23.67 -23.71
CA ARG A 274 0.11 24.87 -24.49
C ARG A 274 -0.30 26.10 -23.70
N VAL A 275 0.47 27.15 -23.84
CA VAL A 275 0.20 28.44 -23.22
C VAL A 275 -0.11 29.49 -24.27
N TRP A 276 -1.24 30.13 -24.06
CA TRP A 276 -1.77 31.15 -24.95
C TRP A 276 -1.85 32.50 -24.27
N GLU A 277 -1.53 33.56 -25.00
CA GLU A 277 -1.82 34.93 -24.60
C GLU A 277 -3.23 35.34 -25.10
N MET A 278 -4.16 35.50 -24.18
CA MET A 278 -5.57 35.71 -24.57
C MET A 278 -5.80 37.00 -25.33
N LYS A 279 -5.14 38.11 -25.01
CA LYS A 279 -5.34 39.39 -25.67
C LYS A 279 -4.79 39.45 -27.10
N SER A 280 -3.59 38.90 -27.34
CA SER A 280 -2.98 38.85 -28.67
C SER A 280 -3.47 37.69 -29.54
N GLY A 281 -3.89 36.60 -28.90
CA GLY A 281 -4.24 35.33 -29.56
C GLY A 281 -3.01 34.53 -30.01
N ARG A 282 -1.83 34.86 -29.51
CA ARG A 282 -0.60 34.13 -29.83
C ARG A 282 -0.41 32.94 -28.92
N GLU A 283 -0.01 31.83 -29.51
CA GLU A 283 0.59 30.74 -28.77
C GLU A 283 1.98 31.18 -28.32
N VAL A 284 2.21 31.15 -27.02
CA VAL A 284 3.41 31.66 -26.38
C VAL A 284 4.39 30.53 -26.09
N TYR A 285 3.86 29.39 -25.72
CA TYR A 285 4.67 28.22 -25.41
C TYR A 285 3.92 26.91 -25.72
N THR A 286 4.64 25.96 -26.27
CA THR A 286 4.21 24.56 -26.44
C THR A 286 5.21 23.65 -25.76
N GLN A 287 4.73 22.76 -24.95
CA GLN A 287 5.56 21.79 -24.24
C GLN A 287 6.21 20.81 -25.26
N ASN A 288 7.54 20.79 -25.32
CA ASN A 288 8.28 19.95 -26.27
C ASN A 288 8.46 18.50 -25.78
N ASN A 289 8.53 18.30 -24.47
CA ASN A 289 8.72 16.99 -23.82
C ASN A 289 7.48 16.62 -23.00
N SER A 290 6.40 16.29 -23.71
CA SER A 290 5.25 15.67 -23.06
C SER A 290 5.60 14.20 -22.78
N MET A 291 5.54 13.80 -21.50
CA MET A 291 5.65 12.38 -21.10
C MET A 291 4.32 11.64 -21.21
N VAL A 292 3.29 12.29 -21.73
CA VAL A 292 1.97 11.71 -21.95
C VAL A 292 1.98 10.98 -23.29
N GLN A 293 1.59 9.72 -23.28
CA GLN A 293 1.38 8.97 -24.51
C GLN A 293 0.16 9.52 -25.22
N THR A 294 0.31 9.89 -26.49
CA THR A 294 -0.81 10.34 -27.30
C THR A 294 -1.71 9.15 -27.61
N ALA A 295 -2.99 9.32 -27.42
CA ALA A 295 -3.99 8.32 -27.75
C ALA A 295 -3.90 7.94 -29.24
N LYS A 296 -4.00 6.64 -29.53
CA LYS A 296 -3.87 6.11 -30.91
C LYS A 296 -5.06 6.42 -31.81
N GLU A 297 -6.20 6.77 -31.22
CA GLU A 297 -7.44 7.08 -31.96
C GLU A 297 -7.61 8.59 -32.08
N GLU A 298 -7.90 9.07 -33.28
CA GLU A 298 -8.23 10.49 -33.52
C GLU A 298 -9.48 10.89 -32.72
N GLY A 299 -9.38 11.95 -31.91
CA GLY A 299 -10.45 12.46 -31.06
C GLY A 299 -10.54 11.85 -29.68
N SER A 300 -9.68 10.91 -29.30
CA SER A 300 -9.56 10.45 -27.92
C SER A 300 -8.70 11.41 -27.09
N LEU A 301 -9.11 11.62 -25.85
CA LEU A 301 -8.42 12.52 -24.93
C LEU A 301 -7.13 11.89 -24.45
N SER A 302 -6.06 12.69 -24.32
CA SER A 302 -4.81 12.24 -23.71
C SER A 302 -4.65 12.81 -22.30
N ILE A 303 -5.15 14.03 -22.04
CA ILE A 303 -5.12 14.69 -20.73
C ILE A 303 -6.56 14.91 -20.25
N ILE A 304 -6.84 14.47 -19.02
CA ILE A 304 -8.17 14.60 -18.39
C ILE A 304 -8.21 15.82 -17.46
N HIS A 305 -7.21 15.99 -16.59
CA HIS A 305 -7.17 17.09 -15.64
C HIS A 305 -5.84 17.84 -15.73
N LEU A 306 -5.95 19.15 -15.56
CA LEU A 306 -4.83 20.07 -15.44
C LEU A 306 -5.03 20.88 -14.17
N LEU A 307 -4.23 20.62 -13.15
CA LEU A 307 -4.37 21.20 -11.82
C LEU A 307 -3.20 22.15 -11.56
N TYR A 308 -3.49 23.34 -11.08
CA TYR A 308 -2.48 24.30 -10.72
C TYR A 308 -2.36 24.43 -9.20
N ASN A 309 -1.14 24.46 -8.71
CA ASN A 309 -0.83 24.71 -7.31
C ASN A 309 -0.09 26.06 -7.15
N ASN A 310 -0.74 26.96 -6.43
CA ASN A 310 -0.22 28.31 -6.21
C ASN A 310 0.94 28.35 -5.21
N SER A 311 0.98 27.42 -4.23
CA SER A 311 2.00 27.42 -3.16
C SER A 311 3.39 27.07 -3.68
N SER A 312 3.47 26.13 -4.63
CA SER A 312 4.73 25.62 -5.18
C SER A 312 5.04 26.09 -6.60
N ASN A 313 4.16 26.87 -7.25
CA ASN A 313 4.23 27.24 -8.66
C ASN A 313 4.40 26.04 -9.59
N THR A 314 3.72 24.96 -9.29
CA THR A 314 3.73 23.73 -10.07
C THR A 314 2.34 23.44 -10.63
N PHE A 315 2.29 22.69 -11.70
CA PHE A 315 1.04 22.17 -12.22
C PHE A 315 1.12 20.65 -12.42
N ALA A 316 0.02 19.97 -12.18
CA ALA A 316 -0.12 18.54 -12.39
C ALA A 316 -0.94 18.27 -13.64
N VAL A 317 -0.44 17.40 -14.48
CA VAL A 317 -1.12 16.85 -15.66
C VAL A 317 -1.57 15.44 -15.33
N VAL A 318 -2.85 15.18 -15.42
CA VAL A 318 -3.43 13.85 -15.23
C VAL A 318 -3.79 13.28 -16.60
N SER A 319 -3.15 12.18 -16.98
CA SER A 319 -3.38 11.50 -18.25
C SER A 319 -4.49 10.45 -18.15
N VAL A 320 -5.01 10.03 -19.31
CA VAL A 320 -5.97 8.92 -19.43
C VAL A 320 -5.40 7.60 -18.89
N ASP A 321 -4.10 7.42 -19.03
CA ASP A 321 -3.38 6.24 -18.49
C ASP A 321 -3.19 6.29 -16.95
N HIS A 322 -3.94 7.16 -16.28
CA HIS A 322 -3.90 7.33 -14.82
C HIS A 322 -2.53 7.74 -14.25
N ASN A 323 -1.68 8.37 -15.09
CA ASN A 323 -0.43 8.95 -14.65
C ASN A 323 -0.64 10.40 -14.22
N ILE A 324 0.02 10.79 -13.13
CA ILE A 324 0.05 12.16 -12.63
C ILE A 324 1.46 12.68 -12.79
N ILE A 325 1.65 13.67 -13.67
CA ILE A 325 2.94 14.25 -13.99
C ILE A 325 2.96 15.68 -13.47
N ILE A 326 3.89 15.98 -12.60
CA ILE A 326 4.05 17.29 -11.99
C ILE A 326 5.17 18.04 -12.70
N HIS A 327 4.83 19.23 -13.19
CA HIS A 327 5.76 20.11 -13.88
C HIS A 327 5.95 21.40 -13.10
N SER A 328 7.15 21.97 -13.18
CA SER A 328 7.39 23.34 -12.75
C SER A 328 6.77 24.32 -13.74
N LEU A 329 6.05 25.34 -13.29
CA LEU A 329 5.47 26.33 -14.18
C LEU A 329 6.52 27.33 -14.73
N GLU A 330 7.67 27.45 -14.08
CA GLU A 330 8.76 28.33 -14.52
C GLU A 330 9.60 27.72 -15.65
N THR A 331 9.88 26.44 -15.59
CA THR A 331 10.75 25.73 -16.56
C THR A 331 9.99 24.81 -17.50
N PHE A 332 8.75 24.44 -17.16
CA PHE A 332 7.94 23.39 -17.80
C PHE A 332 8.60 21.99 -17.83
N GLU A 333 9.62 21.82 -17.01
CA GLU A 333 10.26 20.52 -16.85
C GLU A 333 9.47 19.65 -15.87
N CYS A 334 9.50 18.34 -16.11
CA CYS A 334 8.92 17.36 -15.22
C CYS A 334 9.75 17.29 -13.93
N THR A 335 9.11 17.54 -12.80
CA THR A 335 9.71 17.43 -11.47
C THR A 335 9.44 16.07 -10.86
N LYS A 336 8.24 15.52 -11.06
CA LYS A 336 7.83 14.23 -10.51
C LYS A 336 6.79 13.56 -11.40
N GLN A 337 6.94 12.25 -11.58
CA GLN A 337 5.97 11.42 -12.28
C GLN A 337 5.48 10.33 -11.32
N LEU A 338 4.17 10.22 -11.17
CA LEU A 338 3.50 9.24 -10.32
C LEU A 338 2.60 8.38 -11.20
N VAL A 339 2.75 7.07 -11.10
CA VAL A 339 1.94 6.11 -11.84
C VAL A 339 0.81 5.64 -10.94
N GLY A 340 -0.40 6.12 -11.20
CA GLY A 340 -1.57 5.89 -10.35
C GLY A 340 -2.15 4.50 -10.46
N TYR A 341 -2.04 3.88 -11.64
CA TYR A 341 -2.52 2.54 -11.90
C TYR A 341 -1.35 1.58 -12.06
N SER A 342 -1.48 0.39 -11.52
CA SER A 342 -0.48 -0.66 -11.67
C SER A 342 -1.17 -1.94 -12.11
N ASP A 343 -0.68 -2.52 -13.20
CA ASP A 343 -1.04 -3.84 -13.67
C ASP A 343 -0.32 -4.93 -12.88
N GLU A 344 -0.61 -6.19 -13.18
CA GLU A 344 0.12 -7.33 -12.63
C GLU A 344 1.64 -7.15 -12.78
N ILE A 345 2.38 -7.38 -11.71
CA ILE A 345 3.82 -7.27 -11.68
C ILE A 345 4.42 -8.61 -12.07
N LEU A 346 5.20 -8.63 -13.16
CA LEU A 346 5.80 -9.83 -13.72
C LEU A 346 7.24 -10.06 -13.27
N ASP A 347 8.07 -9.01 -13.26
CA ASP A 347 9.45 -9.10 -12.77
C ASP A 347 9.92 -7.80 -12.12
N ILE A 348 10.85 -7.92 -11.17
CA ILE A 348 11.42 -6.80 -10.41
C ILE A 348 12.93 -7.00 -10.28
N VAL A 349 13.68 -5.91 -10.47
CA VAL A 349 15.13 -5.91 -10.25
C VAL A 349 15.59 -4.61 -9.61
N TYR A 350 16.60 -4.70 -8.74
CA TYR A 350 17.29 -3.55 -8.17
C TYR A 350 18.30 -2.98 -9.14
N LEU A 351 18.43 -1.66 -9.15
CA LEU A 351 19.33 -0.88 -9.99
C LEU A 351 20.00 0.26 -9.20
N GLY A 352 21.06 0.79 -9.79
CA GLY A 352 21.77 1.94 -9.24
C GLY A 352 22.66 1.61 -8.05
N ASN A 353 23.47 2.57 -7.64
CA ASN A 353 24.42 2.41 -6.54
C ASN A 353 23.73 1.98 -5.24
N GLY A 354 24.06 0.78 -4.75
CA GLY A 354 23.46 0.25 -3.53
C GLY A 354 21.98 -0.11 -3.62
N GLY A 355 21.40 -0.20 -4.85
CA GLY A 355 19.99 -0.53 -5.04
C GLY A 355 19.03 0.63 -4.77
N SER A 356 19.42 1.86 -5.12
CA SER A 356 18.60 3.06 -4.93
C SER A 356 17.35 3.10 -5.81
N HIS A 357 17.36 2.39 -6.93
CA HIS A 357 16.26 2.32 -7.88
C HIS A 357 15.75 0.89 -8.04
N VAL A 358 14.51 0.77 -8.47
CA VAL A 358 13.88 -0.52 -8.76
C VAL A 358 13.18 -0.44 -10.12
N ALA A 359 13.56 -1.33 -11.03
CA ALA A 359 12.83 -1.52 -12.27
C ALA A 359 11.76 -2.60 -12.09
N VAL A 360 10.56 -2.30 -12.54
CA VAL A 360 9.38 -3.15 -12.44
C VAL A 360 8.82 -3.38 -13.85
N ALA A 361 8.73 -4.63 -14.25
CA ALA A 361 7.99 -5.06 -15.43
C ALA A 361 6.57 -5.39 -15.04
N THR A 362 5.62 -4.80 -15.73
CA THR A 362 4.19 -5.06 -15.53
C THR A 362 3.58 -5.63 -16.82
N ASN A 363 2.29 -5.97 -16.75
CA ASN A 363 1.53 -6.42 -17.92
C ASN A 363 1.30 -5.27 -18.94
N SER A 364 2.32 -4.45 -19.17
CA SER A 364 2.36 -3.33 -20.10
C SER A 364 3.62 -3.39 -20.96
N CYS A 365 3.68 -2.58 -22.02
CA CYS A 365 4.86 -2.46 -22.87
C CYS A 365 5.95 -1.57 -22.26
N ASP A 366 5.66 -0.83 -21.22
CA ASP A 366 6.58 0.09 -20.57
C ASP A 366 7.16 -0.52 -19.29
N ILE A 367 8.44 -0.25 -19.05
CA ILE A 367 9.10 -0.61 -17.78
C ILE A 367 9.02 0.59 -16.85
N LYS A 368 8.61 0.36 -15.61
CA LYS A 368 8.51 1.38 -14.58
C LYS A 368 9.78 1.39 -13.74
N LEU A 369 10.52 2.49 -13.77
CA LEU A 369 11.71 2.68 -12.95
C LEU A 369 11.38 3.59 -11.78
N TYR A 370 11.36 3.06 -10.57
CA TYR A 370 11.08 3.79 -9.34
C TYR A 370 12.36 4.16 -8.59
N ASP A 371 12.44 5.38 -8.13
CA ASP A 371 13.40 5.79 -7.10
C ASP A 371 12.83 5.47 -5.71
N LEU A 372 13.47 4.61 -4.96
CA LEU A 372 12.99 4.15 -3.65
C LEU A 372 12.88 5.27 -2.59
N SER A 373 13.61 6.36 -2.75
CA SER A 373 13.59 7.46 -1.79
C SER A 373 12.38 8.39 -1.96
N SER A 374 12.00 8.68 -3.21
CA SER A 374 10.96 9.64 -3.56
C SER A 374 9.75 8.99 -4.23
N MET A 375 9.84 7.70 -4.57
CA MET A 375 8.87 6.97 -5.41
C MET A 375 8.56 7.67 -6.73
N ASN A 376 9.51 8.49 -7.21
CA ASN A 376 9.42 9.05 -8.55
C ASN A 376 9.56 7.92 -9.58
N CYS A 377 8.69 7.89 -10.56
CA CYS A 377 8.67 6.87 -11.59
C CYS A 377 9.12 7.45 -12.92
N GLN A 378 10.06 6.78 -13.58
CA GLN A 378 10.36 7.01 -15.00
C GLN A 378 9.78 5.85 -15.81
N LEU A 379 9.00 6.17 -16.83
CA LEU A 379 8.51 5.18 -17.79
C LEU A 379 9.54 4.99 -18.91
N LEU A 380 9.97 3.74 -19.12
CA LEU A 380 10.89 3.36 -20.17
C LEU A 380 10.09 2.74 -21.31
N SER A 381 9.78 3.53 -22.32
CA SER A 381 9.03 3.10 -23.49
C SER A 381 9.97 2.63 -24.61
N GLY A 382 9.57 1.60 -25.32
CA GLY A 382 10.33 1.06 -26.45
C GLY A 382 9.86 -0.31 -26.92
N HIS A 383 9.49 -1.20 -26.02
CA HIS A 383 8.85 -2.46 -26.37
C HIS A 383 7.46 -2.22 -26.96
N THR A 384 7.03 -3.10 -27.84
CA THR A 384 5.71 -3.01 -28.50
C THR A 384 4.66 -3.93 -27.88
N ASP A 385 5.09 -4.85 -27.02
CA ASP A 385 4.22 -5.78 -26.29
C ASP A 385 4.75 -5.97 -24.86
N ILE A 386 4.07 -6.78 -24.06
CA ILE A 386 4.30 -7.01 -22.61
C ILE A 386 5.76 -7.37 -22.33
N VAL A 387 6.35 -6.71 -21.33
CA VAL A 387 7.70 -7.00 -20.82
C VAL A 387 7.62 -8.15 -19.82
N LEU A 388 8.31 -9.26 -20.10
CA LEU A 388 8.19 -10.50 -19.32
C LEU A 388 9.28 -10.66 -18.26
N ALA A 389 10.52 -10.25 -18.56
CA ALA A 389 11.61 -10.40 -17.61
C ALA A 389 12.62 -9.25 -17.71
N LEU A 390 13.24 -8.99 -16.57
CA LEU A 390 14.28 -8.01 -16.36
C LEU A 390 15.55 -8.69 -15.86
N GLY A 391 16.71 -8.13 -16.19
CA GLY A 391 18.00 -8.63 -15.73
C GLY A 391 18.97 -7.50 -15.45
N THR A 392 19.74 -7.66 -14.38
CA THR A 392 20.82 -6.74 -13.99
C THR A 392 22.08 -7.53 -13.67
N THR A 393 23.20 -6.84 -13.58
CA THR A 393 24.46 -7.45 -13.21
C THR A 393 25.09 -6.72 -12.03
N PRO A 394 25.70 -7.45 -11.07
CA PRO A 394 26.41 -6.83 -9.97
C PRO A 394 27.64 -6.03 -10.40
N SER A 395 28.23 -6.34 -11.58
CA SER A 395 29.42 -5.66 -12.10
C SER A 395 29.11 -4.27 -12.69
N ASN A 396 27.89 -4.08 -13.19
CA ASN A 396 27.43 -2.77 -13.68
C ASN A 396 25.99 -2.53 -13.23
N GLU A 397 25.82 -1.87 -12.10
CA GLU A 397 24.53 -1.59 -11.47
C GLU A 397 23.67 -0.60 -12.26
N HIS A 398 24.21 0.03 -13.29
CA HIS A 398 23.50 0.99 -14.16
C HIS A 398 22.94 0.35 -15.43
N LEU A 399 23.27 -0.93 -15.68
CA LEU A 399 22.83 -1.65 -16.88
C LEU A 399 21.59 -2.50 -16.57
N LEU A 400 20.53 -2.28 -17.34
CA LEU A 400 19.31 -3.08 -17.32
C LEU A 400 19.13 -3.76 -18.68
N ILE A 401 18.71 -4.99 -18.65
CA ILE A 401 18.24 -5.71 -19.82
C ILE A 401 16.79 -6.10 -19.63
N SER A 402 16.00 -5.99 -20.67
CA SER A 402 14.59 -6.36 -20.67
C SER A 402 14.27 -7.30 -21.81
N SER A 403 13.35 -8.21 -21.59
CA SER A 403 12.80 -9.07 -22.61
C SER A 403 11.28 -9.01 -22.63
N ALA A 404 10.71 -9.09 -23.82
CA ALA A 404 9.29 -8.92 -24.00
C ALA A 404 8.66 -9.96 -24.92
N LYS A 405 7.35 -9.96 -24.94
CA LYS A 405 6.53 -10.79 -25.81
C LYS A 405 6.63 -10.37 -27.29
N ASP A 406 7.16 -9.20 -27.59
CA ASP A 406 7.48 -8.72 -28.93
C ASP A 406 8.67 -9.43 -29.60
N ASN A 407 9.19 -10.51 -29.00
CA ASN A 407 10.35 -11.31 -29.43
C ASN A 407 11.68 -10.54 -29.40
N SER A 408 11.71 -9.36 -28.81
CA SER A 408 12.89 -8.53 -28.71
C SER A 408 13.49 -8.52 -27.29
N VAL A 409 14.78 -8.18 -27.24
CA VAL A 409 15.49 -7.90 -26.00
C VAL A 409 16.08 -6.51 -26.13
N ARG A 410 15.97 -5.67 -25.12
CA ARG A 410 16.51 -4.31 -25.12
C ARG A 410 17.49 -4.11 -23.99
N LEU A 411 18.48 -3.26 -24.25
CA LEU A 411 19.48 -2.81 -23.30
C LEU A 411 19.23 -1.36 -22.94
N TRP A 412 19.28 -1.08 -21.66
CA TRP A 412 19.07 0.25 -21.09
C TRP A 412 20.24 0.61 -20.20
N LEU A 413 20.69 1.84 -20.29
CA LEU A 413 21.76 2.39 -19.46
C LEU A 413 21.24 3.58 -18.68
N MET A 414 21.52 3.57 -17.39
CA MET A 414 21.22 4.69 -16.49
C MET A 414 22.39 5.66 -16.50
N ASP A 415 22.12 6.91 -16.78
CA ASP A 415 23.08 7.98 -16.64
C ASP A 415 23.38 8.23 -15.16
N LYS A 416 24.66 8.32 -14.81
CA LYS A 416 25.12 8.45 -13.42
C LYS A 416 24.80 9.80 -12.79
N GLU A 417 24.66 10.85 -13.60
CA GLU A 417 24.42 12.21 -13.10
C GLU A 417 22.92 12.52 -13.01
N SER A 418 22.18 12.22 -14.05
CA SER A 418 20.74 12.55 -14.13
C SER A 418 19.83 11.43 -13.62
N ALA A 419 20.36 10.23 -13.37
CA ALA A 419 19.61 9.01 -13.07
C ALA A 419 18.51 8.67 -14.11
N LYS A 420 18.59 9.26 -15.29
CA LYS A 420 17.69 8.98 -16.41
C LYS A 420 18.17 7.76 -17.18
N MET A 421 17.23 6.92 -17.56
CA MET A 421 17.50 5.71 -18.32
C MET A 421 17.22 5.90 -19.79
N SER A 422 18.13 5.43 -20.64
CA SER A 422 18.00 5.47 -22.10
C SER A 422 18.24 4.11 -22.72
N CYS A 423 17.55 3.81 -23.82
CA CYS A 423 17.77 2.60 -24.59
C CYS A 423 19.04 2.75 -25.43
N ILE A 424 19.99 1.81 -25.25
CA ILE A 424 21.28 1.82 -25.95
C ILE A 424 21.39 0.71 -27.01
N GLY A 425 20.55 -0.31 -26.97
CA GLY A 425 20.63 -1.40 -27.94
C GLY A 425 19.42 -2.32 -27.93
N PHE A 426 19.27 -3.03 -29.02
CA PHE A 426 18.19 -3.99 -29.19
C PHE A 426 18.65 -5.25 -29.91
N ALA A 427 17.99 -6.36 -29.60
CA ALA A 427 18.23 -7.67 -30.17
C ALA A 427 16.93 -8.31 -30.66
N GLU A 428 16.82 -8.60 -31.96
CA GLU A 428 15.66 -9.18 -32.61
C GLU A 428 16.08 -10.42 -33.39
N LYS A 429 16.03 -11.60 -32.80
CA LYS A 429 16.30 -12.86 -33.53
C LYS A 429 15.49 -14.05 -32.99
N HIS A 430 14.68 -13.87 -31.94
CA HIS A 430 13.79 -14.91 -31.49
C HIS A 430 12.54 -14.94 -32.35
N THR A 431 11.98 -16.11 -32.51
CA THR A 431 10.77 -16.34 -33.31
C THR A 431 9.49 -16.36 -32.45
N ALA A 432 9.65 -16.45 -31.15
CA ALA A 432 8.56 -16.39 -30.18
C ALA A 432 8.98 -15.51 -28.99
N SER A 433 8.04 -15.26 -28.08
CA SER A 433 8.25 -14.41 -26.91
C SER A 433 9.48 -14.80 -26.09
N VAL A 434 10.24 -13.81 -25.64
CA VAL A 434 11.44 -14.02 -24.84
C VAL A 434 11.04 -13.96 -23.36
N GLY A 435 10.95 -15.12 -22.72
CA GLY A 435 10.43 -15.25 -21.35
C GLY A 435 11.43 -14.92 -20.26
N THR A 436 12.74 -14.97 -20.56
CA THR A 436 13.77 -14.76 -19.54
C THR A 436 15.09 -14.33 -20.13
N VAL A 437 15.84 -13.53 -19.37
CA VAL A 437 17.17 -13.03 -19.69
C VAL A 437 18.08 -13.11 -18.47
N ALA A 438 19.37 -13.27 -18.71
CA ALA A 438 20.39 -13.22 -17.66
C ALA A 438 21.68 -12.60 -18.20
N LEU A 439 22.27 -11.71 -17.42
CA LEU A 439 23.56 -11.07 -17.69
C LEU A 439 24.70 -11.84 -17.02
N SER A 440 25.90 -11.73 -17.60
CA SER A 440 27.15 -12.15 -16.94
C SER A 440 27.32 -11.42 -15.61
N GLN A 441 27.78 -12.14 -14.59
CA GLN A 441 27.83 -11.63 -13.22
C GLN A 441 29.11 -10.84 -12.92
N THR A 442 30.23 -11.24 -13.51
CA THR A 442 31.57 -10.70 -13.20
C THR A 442 32.08 -9.80 -14.29
N SER A 443 31.97 -10.21 -15.57
CA SER A 443 32.69 -9.59 -16.67
C SER A 443 31.88 -8.58 -17.47
N SER A 444 30.53 -8.58 -17.38
CA SER A 444 29.62 -7.77 -18.20
C SER A 444 29.91 -7.84 -19.70
N THR A 445 30.37 -9.01 -20.19
CA THR A 445 30.78 -9.19 -21.60
C THR A 445 29.69 -9.82 -22.45
N PHE A 446 28.76 -10.55 -21.84
CA PHE A 446 27.70 -11.24 -22.56
C PHE A 446 26.40 -11.28 -21.75
N PHE A 447 25.34 -11.59 -22.44
CA PHE A 447 24.07 -11.96 -21.83
C PHE A 447 23.43 -13.13 -22.59
N THR A 448 22.49 -13.77 -21.93
CA THR A 448 21.74 -14.88 -22.47
C THR A 448 20.26 -14.57 -22.49
N SER A 449 19.57 -14.98 -23.54
CA SER A 449 18.12 -14.92 -23.65
C SER A 449 17.55 -16.29 -23.95
N ALA A 450 16.41 -16.61 -23.34
CA ALA A 450 15.71 -17.84 -23.61
C ALA A 450 14.22 -17.53 -23.88
N SER A 451 13.68 -18.25 -24.84
CA SER A 451 12.38 -17.96 -25.43
C SER A 451 11.46 -19.18 -25.41
N GLN A 452 10.18 -18.93 -25.68
CA GLN A 452 9.19 -19.97 -25.94
C GLN A 452 9.44 -20.73 -27.25
N ASP A 453 10.37 -20.25 -28.10
CA ASP A 453 10.88 -21.02 -29.24
C ASP A 453 11.81 -22.16 -28.83
N SER A 454 11.92 -22.48 -27.53
CA SER A 454 12.80 -23.49 -26.95
C SER A 454 14.29 -23.27 -27.18
N CYS A 455 14.68 -22.10 -27.71
CA CYS A 455 16.06 -21.75 -28.02
C CYS A 455 16.70 -20.93 -26.89
N LEU A 456 17.97 -21.25 -26.64
CA LEU A 456 18.88 -20.44 -25.84
C LEU A 456 19.84 -19.73 -26.77
N LYS A 457 19.98 -18.42 -26.59
CA LYS A 457 20.91 -17.57 -27.39
C LYS A 457 21.89 -16.86 -26.47
N LEU A 458 23.12 -16.78 -26.93
CA LEU A 458 24.20 -16.03 -26.32
C LEU A 458 24.50 -14.80 -27.16
N TRP A 459 24.62 -13.66 -26.50
CA TRP A 459 24.83 -12.36 -27.12
C TRP A 459 26.04 -11.70 -26.51
N GLU A 460 26.83 -11.03 -27.34
CA GLU A 460 27.92 -10.17 -26.90
C GLU A 460 27.41 -8.78 -26.55
N LEU A 461 27.91 -8.24 -25.44
CA LEU A 461 27.72 -6.85 -25.09
C LEU A 461 28.77 -5.97 -25.75
N PRO A 462 28.40 -4.82 -26.30
CA PRO A 462 29.37 -3.88 -26.89
C PRO A 462 30.30 -3.32 -25.81
N ASN A 463 31.57 -3.15 -26.12
CA ASN A 463 32.54 -2.59 -25.18
C ASN A 463 32.29 -1.09 -24.94
N ASP A 464 31.79 -0.37 -25.94
CA ASP A 464 31.39 1.04 -25.86
C ASP A 464 29.87 1.15 -25.71
N LEU A 465 29.40 1.35 -24.47
CA LEU A 465 28.00 1.48 -24.15
C LEU A 465 27.43 2.90 -24.39
N GLU A 466 28.26 3.84 -24.79
CA GLU A 466 27.87 5.25 -25.00
C GLU A 466 27.32 5.55 -26.41
N SER A 467 27.43 4.61 -27.37
CA SER A 467 26.92 4.79 -28.74
C SER A 467 25.43 4.43 -28.83
N SER A 468 24.63 5.31 -29.41
CA SER A 468 23.20 5.16 -29.59
C SER A 468 22.81 3.97 -30.48
N GLU A 469 21.82 3.21 -29.99
CA GLU A 469 21.06 2.17 -30.71
C GLU A 469 21.86 1.13 -31.50
N VAL A 470 22.63 0.32 -30.79
CA VAL A 470 23.41 -0.77 -31.37
C VAL A 470 22.52 -2.01 -31.57
N LYS A 471 22.46 -2.51 -32.80
CA LYS A 471 21.85 -3.84 -33.07
C LYS A 471 22.80 -4.95 -32.61
N LEU A 472 22.38 -5.73 -31.64
CA LEU A 472 23.18 -6.78 -31.02
C LEU A 472 23.27 -8.03 -31.92
N LYS A 473 24.40 -8.71 -31.85
CA LYS A 473 24.63 -9.96 -32.59
C LYS A 473 24.62 -11.15 -31.66
N ALA A 474 23.84 -12.18 -32.03
CA ALA A 474 23.92 -13.46 -31.33
C ALA A 474 25.17 -14.22 -31.79
N THR A 475 25.98 -14.66 -30.85
CA THR A 475 27.19 -15.48 -31.12
C THR A 475 26.83 -16.95 -31.26
N HIS A 476 26.03 -17.48 -30.33
CA HIS A 476 25.61 -18.88 -30.36
C HIS A 476 24.11 -18.99 -30.20
N THR A 477 23.52 -20.01 -30.82
CA THR A 477 22.10 -20.35 -30.71
C THR A 477 21.96 -21.87 -30.66
N VAL A 478 21.26 -22.36 -29.64
CA VAL A 478 21.03 -23.79 -29.43
C VAL A 478 19.57 -24.04 -29.11
N SER A 479 18.96 -25.07 -29.71
CA SER A 479 17.67 -25.59 -29.27
C SER A 479 17.87 -26.31 -27.94
N ALA A 480 17.55 -25.67 -26.84
CA ALA A 480 17.91 -26.12 -25.50
C ALA A 480 16.92 -27.14 -24.93
N HIS A 481 15.64 -26.96 -25.15
CA HIS A 481 14.59 -27.76 -24.54
C HIS A 481 13.53 -28.20 -25.55
N GLN A 482 12.60 -29.07 -25.13
CA GLN A 482 11.48 -29.54 -25.95
C GLN A 482 10.23 -28.65 -25.80
N LYS A 483 10.19 -27.79 -24.74
CA LYS A 483 9.11 -26.87 -24.45
C LYS A 483 9.71 -25.52 -24.02
N ASP A 484 8.81 -24.59 -23.73
CA ASP A 484 9.12 -23.23 -23.31
C ASP A 484 10.16 -23.18 -22.18
N ILE A 485 11.08 -22.24 -22.27
CA ILE A 485 12.08 -21.99 -21.24
C ILE A 485 11.58 -20.85 -20.36
N ASN A 486 11.35 -21.17 -19.08
CA ASN A 486 10.79 -20.20 -18.12
C ASN A 486 11.86 -19.40 -17.39
N SER A 487 13.06 -19.97 -17.21
CA SER A 487 14.12 -19.30 -16.43
C SER A 487 15.50 -19.64 -16.99
N VAL A 488 16.35 -18.63 -17.04
CA VAL A 488 17.78 -18.76 -17.32
C VAL A 488 18.59 -18.02 -16.26
N THR A 489 19.74 -18.53 -15.90
CA THR A 489 20.66 -17.89 -14.97
C THR A 489 22.09 -18.18 -15.36
N VAL A 490 23.00 -17.22 -15.09
CA VAL A 490 24.43 -17.34 -15.30
C VAL A 490 25.09 -17.56 -13.93
N SER A 491 26.08 -18.45 -13.88
CA SER A 491 26.83 -18.72 -12.66
C SER A 491 27.63 -17.51 -12.19
N PRO A 492 27.93 -17.37 -10.89
CA PRO A 492 28.70 -16.23 -10.37
C PRO A 492 30.11 -16.09 -10.97
N ASN A 493 30.68 -17.18 -11.52
CA ASN A 493 32.00 -17.20 -12.18
C ASN A 493 31.94 -17.05 -13.72
N ASP A 494 30.78 -16.75 -14.29
CA ASP A 494 30.51 -16.61 -15.73
C ASP A 494 30.87 -17.82 -16.62
N LYS A 495 31.05 -19.02 -16.04
CA LYS A 495 31.45 -20.22 -16.77
C LYS A 495 30.29 -21.13 -17.15
N LEU A 496 29.20 -21.08 -16.42
CA LEU A 496 28.07 -21.96 -16.56
C LEU A 496 26.77 -21.18 -16.74
N ILE A 497 25.86 -21.74 -17.50
CA ILE A 497 24.51 -21.27 -17.69
C ILE A 497 23.56 -22.39 -17.31
N ALA A 498 22.50 -22.07 -16.56
CA ALA A 498 21.47 -23.03 -16.22
C ALA A 498 20.13 -22.55 -16.79
N THR A 499 19.35 -23.49 -17.34
CA THR A 499 18.04 -23.23 -17.93
C THR A 499 16.99 -24.12 -17.29
N GLY A 500 15.79 -23.60 -17.02
CA GLY A 500 14.64 -24.34 -16.52
C GLY A 500 13.46 -24.24 -17.47
N SER A 501 12.81 -25.36 -17.76
CA SER A 501 11.78 -25.45 -18.78
C SER A 501 10.48 -26.10 -18.27
N GLN A 502 9.42 -25.86 -19.02
CA GLN A 502 8.15 -26.57 -18.85
C GLN A 502 8.23 -28.07 -19.19
N ASP A 503 9.35 -28.53 -19.81
CA ASP A 503 9.59 -29.96 -20.07
C ASP A 503 9.99 -30.74 -18.80
N LYS A 504 9.89 -30.11 -17.60
CA LYS A 504 10.18 -30.66 -16.26
C LYS A 504 11.66 -30.88 -15.97
N THR A 505 12.54 -30.41 -16.84
CA THR A 505 13.97 -30.53 -16.69
C THR A 505 14.66 -29.20 -16.48
N ALA A 506 15.77 -29.20 -15.78
CA ALA A 506 16.74 -28.13 -15.82
C ALA A 506 18.00 -28.65 -16.49
N LYS A 507 18.69 -27.81 -17.26
CA LYS A 507 19.90 -28.15 -17.99
C LYS A 507 21.02 -27.21 -17.69
N LEU A 508 22.24 -27.76 -17.67
CA LEU A 508 23.47 -27.03 -17.42
C LEU A 508 24.29 -26.94 -18.72
N TRP A 509 24.75 -25.74 -19.04
CA TRP A 509 25.47 -25.41 -20.27
C TRP A 509 26.79 -24.74 -19.96
N SER A 510 27.78 -24.93 -20.84
CA SER A 510 29.00 -24.12 -20.87
C SER A 510 28.68 -22.73 -21.41
N ALA A 511 29.19 -21.67 -20.75
CA ALA A 511 28.95 -20.31 -21.21
C ALA A 511 29.72 -19.97 -22.50
N ASN A 512 30.83 -20.66 -22.80
CA ASN A 512 31.65 -20.37 -24.00
C ASN A 512 30.99 -20.86 -25.29
N ASP A 513 30.56 -22.14 -25.29
CA ASP A 513 30.16 -22.85 -26.52
C ASP A 513 28.71 -23.33 -26.50
N LEU A 514 27.95 -23.02 -25.44
CA LEU A 514 26.64 -23.58 -25.22
C LEU A 514 26.55 -25.10 -25.35
N GLN A 515 27.61 -25.83 -24.98
CA GLN A 515 27.61 -27.28 -24.90
C GLN A 515 26.85 -27.76 -23.66
N LEU A 516 26.04 -28.80 -23.81
CA LEU A 516 25.29 -29.41 -22.74
C LEU A 516 26.24 -30.17 -21.80
N LEU A 517 26.30 -29.78 -20.54
CA LEU A 517 27.12 -30.41 -19.50
C LEU A 517 26.34 -31.39 -18.62
N GLY A 518 25.05 -31.13 -18.40
CA GLY A 518 24.25 -31.96 -17.55
C GLY A 518 22.76 -31.70 -17.65
N VAL A 519 21.97 -32.67 -17.21
CA VAL A 519 20.51 -32.60 -17.18
C VAL A 519 20.01 -32.99 -15.81
N PHE A 520 19.23 -32.16 -15.19
CA PHE A 520 18.59 -32.41 -13.90
C PHE A 520 17.15 -32.87 -14.14
N THR A 521 16.85 -34.09 -13.72
CA THR A 521 15.53 -34.72 -13.87
C THR A 521 14.99 -35.11 -12.50
N GLY A 522 13.68 -34.93 -12.26
CA GLY A 522 13.06 -35.30 -10.99
C GLY A 522 11.93 -34.41 -10.53
N HIS A 523 11.67 -33.30 -11.23
CA HIS A 523 10.44 -32.54 -11.04
C HIS A 523 9.27 -33.21 -11.76
N ARG A 524 8.08 -33.17 -11.15
CA ARG A 524 6.85 -33.73 -11.70
C ARG A 524 6.13 -32.82 -12.68
N ARG A 525 6.34 -31.50 -12.55
CA ARG A 525 5.77 -30.46 -13.39
C ARG A 525 6.88 -29.51 -13.88
N GLY A 526 6.52 -28.51 -14.68
CA GLY A 526 7.45 -27.55 -15.25
C GLY A 526 8.26 -26.79 -14.19
N VAL A 527 9.51 -26.51 -14.50
CA VAL A 527 10.40 -25.71 -13.69
C VAL A 527 10.14 -24.23 -13.99
N TRP A 528 9.91 -23.42 -12.95
CA TRP A 528 9.64 -22.01 -13.06
C TRP A 528 10.88 -21.15 -12.84
N CYS A 529 11.69 -21.45 -11.85
CA CYS A 529 12.88 -20.67 -11.53
C CYS A 529 14.08 -21.55 -11.32
N VAL A 530 15.24 -21.05 -11.76
CA VAL A 530 16.55 -21.69 -11.59
C VAL A 530 17.52 -20.62 -11.06
N ARG A 531 18.31 -20.95 -10.02
CA ARG A 531 19.32 -20.06 -9.43
C ARG A 531 20.58 -20.82 -9.00
N PHE A 532 21.74 -20.22 -9.23
CA PHE A 532 22.99 -20.73 -8.68
C PHE A 532 23.18 -20.25 -7.24
N SER A 533 23.73 -21.10 -6.40
CA SER A 533 24.21 -20.67 -5.08
C SER A 533 25.37 -19.67 -5.25
N PRO A 534 25.44 -18.62 -4.43
CA PRO A 534 26.52 -17.64 -4.51
C PRO A 534 27.88 -18.19 -4.06
N ILE A 535 27.94 -19.25 -3.27
CA ILE A 535 29.16 -19.80 -2.70
C ILE A 535 29.36 -21.26 -3.08
N ASP A 536 28.33 -22.09 -2.92
CA ASP A 536 28.42 -23.52 -3.08
C ASP A 536 28.16 -23.95 -4.54
N GLN A 537 28.69 -25.10 -4.93
CA GLN A 537 28.40 -25.69 -6.25
C GLN A 537 27.04 -26.38 -6.25
N VAL A 538 25.99 -25.59 -6.01
CA VAL A 538 24.61 -26.04 -5.89
C VAL A 538 23.74 -25.22 -6.81
N LEU A 539 22.83 -25.92 -7.50
CA LEU A 539 21.77 -25.32 -8.29
C LEU A 539 20.43 -25.47 -7.56
N LEU A 540 19.67 -24.42 -7.49
CA LEU A 540 18.31 -24.39 -6.98
C LEU A 540 17.33 -24.41 -8.13
N THR A 541 16.28 -25.20 -8.02
CA THR A 541 15.15 -25.21 -8.94
C THR A 541 13.83 -25.16 -8.17
N SER A 542 12.91 -24.33 -8.64
CA SER A 542 11.53 -24.30 -8.14
C SER A 542 10.56 -24.71 -9.24
N SER A 543 9.48 -25.35 -8.89
CA SER A 543 8.57 -25.96 -9.85
C SER A 543 7.10 -25.76 -9.50
N ALA A 544 6.26 -25.98 -10.53
CA ALA A 544 4.81 -26.05 -10.41
C ALA A 544 4.32 -27.27 -9.61
N ASP A 545 5.22 -28.19 -9.22
CA ASP A 545 4.91 -29.34 -8.34
C ASP A 545 4.93 -28.99 -6.85
N CYS A 546 4.97 -27.69 -6.50
CA CYS A 546 5.00 -27.15 -5.15
C CYS A 546 6.29 -27.48 -4.38
N THR A 547 7.33 -27.98 -5.07
CA THR A 547 8.61 -28.36 -4.45
C THR A 547 9.75 -27.48 -4.92
N ILE A 548 10.74 -27.34 -4.05
CA ILE A 548 12.02 -26.69 -4.32
C ILE A 548 13.09 -27.76 -4.17
N LYS A 549 13.99 -27.87 -5.15
CA LYS A 549 15.07 -28.86 -5.13
C LYS A 549 16.42 -28.19 -5.23
N LEU A 550 17.36 -28.72 -4.45
CA LEU A 550 18.76 -28.36 -4.49
C LEU A 550 19.56 -29.49 -5.13
N TRP A 551 20.37 -29.17 -6.12
CA TRP A 551 21.11 -30.11 -6.94
C TRP A 551 22.62 -29.88 -6.82
N SER A 552 23.41 -30.96 -6.76
CA SER A 552 24.85 -30.90 -6.92
C SER A 552 25.21 -30.64 -8.38
N LEU A 553 26.07 -29.65 -8.64
CA LEU A 553 26.61 -29.41 -9.98
C LEU A 553 27.64 -30.46 -10.43
N THR A 554 28.30 -31.12 -9.48
CA THR A 554 29.33 -32.12 -9.77
C THR A 554 28.75 -33.49 -10.09
N GLU A 555 27.77 -33.91 -9.27
CA GLU A 555 27.18 -35.26 -9.35
C GLU A 555 25.86 -35.29 -10.11
N LEU A 556 25.28 -34.13 -10.40
CA LEU A 556 24.01 -33.96 -11.07
C LEU A 556 22.83 -34.65 -10.39
N ASN A 557 22.97 -34.90 -9.06
CA ASN A 557 21.94 -35.53 -8.24
C ASN A 557 21.19 -34.51 -7.37
N CYS A 558 20.00 -34.90 -6.88
CA CYS A 558 19.22 -34.09 -5.97
C CYS A 558 19.76 -34.24 -4.53
N LEU A 559 20.22 -33.15 -3.95
CA LEU A 559 20.71 -33.11 -2.56
C LEU A 559 19.58 -33.01 -1.55
N LYS A 560 18.62 -32.12 -1.79
CA LYS A 560 17.49 -31.83 -0.90
C LYS A 560 16.23 -31.45 -1.66
N THR A 561 15.10 -31.79 -1.07
CA THR A 561 13.79 -31.35 -1.51
C THR A 561 13.09 -30.64 -0.35
N LEU A 562 12.57 -29.42 -0.60
CA LEU A 562 11.82 -28.64 0.38
C LEU A 562 10.35 -28.63 -0.06
N GLU A 563 9.47 -28.99 0.84
CA GLU A 563 8.03 -29.10 0.65
C GLU A 563 7.30 -28.23 1.69
N GLY A 564 6.21 -27.55 1.29
CA GLY A 564 5.42 -26.72 2.21
C GLY A 564 4.66 -25.57 1.57
N HIS A 565 4.85 -25.28 0.27
CA HIS A 565 3.92 -24.46 -0.50
C HIS A 565 2.71 -25.29 -0.92
N GLU A 566 1.53 -24.69 -0.89
CA GLU A 566 0.29 -25.36 -1.35
C GLU A 566 0.07 -25.21 -2.86
N SER A 567 0.74 -24.24 -3.47
CA SER A 567 0.66 -23.97 -4.90
C SER A 567 2.05 -23.94 -5.55
N SER A 568 2.11 -23.66 -6.85
CA SER A 568 3.35 -23.56 -7.62
C SER A 568 4.34 -22.56 -7.00
N VAL A 569 5.62 -22.93 -6.90
CA VAL A 569 6.69 -22.03 -6.49
C VAL A 569 7.24 -21.33 -7.72
N LEU A 570 6.98 -20.03 -7.84
CA LEU A 570 7.24 -19.24 -9.05
C LEU A 570 8.64 -18.64 -9.06
N ARG A 571 9.11 -18.13 -7.93
CA ARG A 571 10.45 -17.54 -7.79
C ARG A 571 11.11 -18.03 -6.52
N ALA A 572 12.43 -18.13 -6.54
CA ALA A 572 13.23 -18.48 -5.37
C ALA A 572 14.59 -17.79 -5.45
N GLU A 573 15.07 -17.25 -4.33
CA GLU A 573 16.36 -16.57 -4.24
C GLU A 573 17.14 -17.04 -3.00
N PHE A 574 18.47 -17.04 -3.11
CA PHE A 574 19.34 -17.34 -1.99
C PHE A 574 19.52 -16.13 -1.07
N LEU A 575 19.56 -16.38 0.23
CA LEU A 575 19.83 -15.42 1.30
C LEU A 575 20.97 -15.91 2.20
N SER A 576 21.50 -15.01 3.02
CA SER A 576 22.50 -15.32 4.04
C SER A 576 23.70 -16.10 3.47
N ARG A 577 24.18 -15.62 2.31
CA ARG A 577 25.28 -16.26 1.57
C ARG A 577 25.04 -17.75 1.24
N GLY A 578 23.83 -18.07 0.87
CA GLY A 578 23.45 -19.43 0.48
C GLY A 578 23.06 -20.37 1.64
N MET A 579 22.87 -19.86 2.86
CA MET A 579 22.40 -20.68 3.99
C MET A 579 20.88 -20.73 4.13
N GLN A 580 20.20 -19.74 3.55
CA GLN A 580 18.75 -19.61 3.57
C GLN A 580 18.22 -19.39 2.16
N LEU A 581 16.95 -19.65 2.00
CA LEU A 581 16.19 -19.40 0.77
C LEU A 581 14.95 -18.60 1.10
N ILE A 582 14.59 -17.69 0.21
CA ILE A 582 13.26 -17.10 0.19
C ILE A 582 12.57 -17.49 -1.10
N THR A 583 11.30 -17.82 -1.00
CA THR A 583 10.50 -18.33 -2.11
C THR A 583 9.17 -17.61 -2.20
N ALA A 584 8.70 -17.39 -3.41
CA ALA A 584 7.42 -16.81 -3.72
C ALA A 584 6.53 -17.85 -4.40
N GLY A 585 5.33 -18.01 -3.90
CA GLY A 585 4.37 -19.03 -4.35
C GLY A 585 3.17 -18.45 -5.07
N GLY A 586 2.49 -19.34 -5.81
CA GLY A 586 1.18 -19.07 -6.39
C GLY A 586 0.04 -19.10 -5.36
N ASP A 587 0.36 -19.34 -4.09
CA ASP A 587 -0.52 -19.28 -2.92
C ASP A 587 -0.56 -17.88 -2.28
N GLY A 588 0.16 -16.91 -2.86
CA GLY A 588 0.27 -15.56 -2.30
C GLY A 588 1.27 -15.42 -1.14
N LEU A 589 1.94 -16.52 -0.78
CA LEU A 589 2.83 -16.56 0.37
C LEU A 589 4.29 -16.43 -0.03
N LEU A 590 5.05 -15.73 0.81
CA LEU A 590 6.50 -15.77 0.80
C LEU A 590 6.96 -16.63 1.97
N LYS A 591 7.88 -17.56 1.72
CA LYS A 591 8.42 -18.45 2.77
C LYS A 591 9.92 -18.36 2.85
N LEU A 592 10.42 -18.22 4.08
CA LEU A 592 11.85 -18.23 4.41
C LEU A 592 12.23 -19.61 4.90
N TRP A 593 13.25 -20.21 4.28
CA TRP A 593 13.70 -21.56 4.56
C TRP A 593 15.12 -21.58 5.08
N CYS A 594 15.39 -22.45 6.03
CA CYS A 594 16.75 -22.78 6.43
C CYS A 594 17.20 -24.03 5.64
N ILE A 595 18.24 -23.91 4.82
CA ILE A 595 18.76 -25.02 4.02
C ILE A 595 19.28 -26.16 4.91
N LYS A 596 19.90 -25.81 6.05
CA LYS A 596 20.49 -26.80 6.95
C LYS A 596 19.44 -27.72 7.57
N THR A 597 18.38 -27.16 8.14
CA THR A 597 17.31 -27.92 8.81
C THR A 597 16.22 -28.38 7.85
N SER A 598 16.14 -27.80 6.65
CA SER A 598 15.08 -28.00 5.66
C SER A 598 13.68 -27.57 6.15
N GLU A 599 13.62 -26.68 7.13
CA GLU A 599 12.39 -26.18 7.74
C GLU A 599 12.06 -24.78 7.27
N CYS A 600 10.76 -24.44 7.21
CA CYS A 600 10.28 -23.09 7.01
C CYS A 600 10.45 -22.31 8.33
N VAL A 601 11.23 -21.24 8.28
CA VAL A 601 11.51 -20.37 9.43
C VAL A 601 10.39 -19.36 9.64
N CYS A 602 9.90 -18.75 8.55
CA CYS A 602 8.88 -17.71 8.59
C CYS A 602 8.03 -17.75 7.33
N THR A 603 6.74 -17.48 7.49
CA THR A 603 5.80 -17.27 6.39
C THR A 603 5.33 -15.82 6.43
N LEU A 604 5.35 -15.15 5.28
CA LEU A 604 4.99 -13.75 5.13
C LEU A 604 3.71 -13.69 4.28
N GLU A 605 2.65 -13.13 4.85
CA GLU A 605 1.30 -13.07 4.26
C GLU A 605 0.91 -11.61 4.04
N GLN A 606 0.92 -11.14 2.80
CA GLN A 606 0.48 -9.80 2.45
C GLN A 606 -0.14 -9.72 1.05
N HIS A 607 0.18 -10.65 0.17
CA HIS A 607 -0.41 -10.73 -1.16
C HIS A 607 -1.69 -11.56 -1.14
N GLU A 608 -2.72 -11.07 -1.81
CA GLU A 608 -4.00 -11.77 -1.95
C GLU A 608 -4.00 -12.77 -3.11
N SER A 609 -3.05 -12.65 -4.02
CA SER A 609 -2.94 -13.44 -5.22
C SER A 609 -1.50 -13.91 -5.45
N ARG A 610 -1.24 -14.51 -6.61
CA ARG A 610 0.07 -15.08 -6.97
C ARG A 610 1.20 -14.06 -6.87
N VAL A 611 2.30 -14.45 -6.25
CA VAL A 611 3.54 -13.66 -6.23
C VAL A 611 4.44 -14.16 -7.35
N TRP A 612 4.55 -13.35 -8.42
CA TRP A 612 5.34 -13.72 -9.60
C TRP A 612 6.83 -13.54 -9.40
N THR A 613 7.20 -12.51 -8.66
CA THR A 613 8.59 -12.08 -8.61
C THR A 613 9.03 -11.67 -7.21
N LEU A 614 10.32 -11.80 -7.02
CA LEU A 614 11.01 -11.49 -5.78
C LEU A 614 12.39 -10.95 -6.10
N ALA A 615 12.76 -9.85 -5.52
CA ALA A 615 14.10 -9.26 -5.61
C ALA A 615 14.68 -9.02 -4.23
N VAL A 616 15.95 -9.33 -4.05
CA VAL A 616 16.68 -9.15 -2.79
C VAL A 616 17.71 -8.04 -2.97
N SER A 617 17.79 -7.11 -2.02
CA SER A 617 18.80 -6.04 -2.02
C SER A 617 20.21 -6.64 -1.78
N LYS A 618 21.25 -5.96 -2.23
CA LYS A 618 22.64 -6.42 -2.05
C LYS A 618 23.05 -6.60 -0.58
N ASP A 619 22.58 -5.73 0.29
CA ASP A 619 22.82 -5.86 1.75
C ASP A 619 21.91 -6.89 2.39
N GLU A 620 21.02 -7.53 1.64
CA GLU A 620 20.00 -8.48 2.13
C GLU A 620 19.11 -7.92 3.24
N LYS A 621 19.02 -6.60 3.40
CA LYS A 621 18.19 -5.94 4.42
C LYS A 621 16.76 -5.74 3.95
N HIS A 622 16.58 -5.55 2.64
CA HIS A 622 15.29 -5.32 2.04
C HIS A 622 15.00 -6.39 0.98
N ILE A 623 13.76 -6.78 0.92
CA ILE A 623 13.24 -7.68 -0.10
C ILE A 623 12.04 -6.98 -0.73
N ILE A 624 11.91 -7.09 -2.03
CA ILE A 624 10.74 -6.59 -2.74
C ILE A 624 10.03 -7.77 -3.37
N SER A 625 8.72 -7.84 -3.19
CA SER A 625 7.85 -8.81 -3.83
C SER A 625 6.81 -8.14 -4.68
N GLY A 626 6.45 -8.76 -5.79
CA GLY A 626 5.42 -8.31 -6.70
C GLY A 626 4.51 -9.43 -7.13
N GLY A 627 3.22 -9.15 -7.17
CA GLY A 627 2.20 -10.13 -7.44
C GLY A 627 1.21 -9.73 -8.52
N SER A 628 0.27 -10.64 -8.81
CA SER A 628 -0.84 -10.39 -9.72
C SER A 628 -1.93 -9.49 -9.11
N ASP A 629 -1.85 -9.20 -7.82
CA ASP A 629 -2.64 -8.19 -7.11
C ASP A 629 -2.19 -6.75 -7.39
N SER A 630 -1.21 -6.57 -8.28
CA SER A 630 -0.61 -5.27 -8.62
C SER A 630 0.05 -4.55 -7.42
N LEU A 631 0.33 -5.28 -6.35
CA LEU A 631 1.01 -4.76 -5.17
C LEU A 631 2.52 -4.99 -5.27
N LEU A 632 3.27 -3.93 -5.02
CA LEU A 632 4.69 -3.97 -4.74
C LEU A 632 4.88 -3.82 -3.24
N VAL A 633 5.38 -4.86 -2.58
CA VAL A 633 5.60 -4.87 -1.14
C VAL A 633 7.08 -4.87 -0.84
N ILE A 634 7.51 -3.89 -0.06
CA ILE A 634 8.88 -3.77 0.43
C ILE A 634 8.93 -4.33 1.85
N TRP A 635 9.81 -5.29 2.07
CA TRP A 635 10.02 -5.96 3.34
C TRP A 635 11.35 -5.55 3.93
N LYS A 636 11.38 -5.27 5.23
CA LYS A 636 12.58 -4.95 5.99
C LYS A 636 12.93 -6.10 6.93
N ASP A 637 14.20 -6.44 7.01
CA ASP A 637 14.72 -7.39 8.00
C ASP A 637 14.69 -6.77 9.40
N VAL A 638 13.91 -7.36 10.29
CA VAL A 638 13.75 -6.93 11.69
C VAL A 638 14.27 -7.98 12.68
N THR A 639 15.08 -8.91 12.21
CA THR A 639 15.60 -10.03 13.02
C THR A 639 16.35 -9.54 14.25
N GLU A 640 17.23 -8.56 14.10
CA GLU A 640 18.02 -8.01 15.20
C GLU A 640 17.15 -7.22 16.17
N GLU A 641 16.21 -6.44 15.65
CA GLU A 641 15.26 -5.65 16.45
C GLU A 641 14.36 -6.55 17.30
N LYS A 642 13.84 -7.63 16.71
CA LYS A 642 13.03 -8.61 17.45
C LYS A 642 13.85 -9.36 18.50
N LYS A 643 15.07 -9.76 18.17
CA LYS A 643 15.98 -10.41 19.13
C LYS A 643 16.33 -9.49 20.29
N ALA A 644 16.60 -8.22 20.02
CA ALA A 644 16.85 -7.22 21.06
C ALA A 644 15.63 -7.04 21.97
N LYS A 645 14.43 -6.88 21.41
CA LYS A 645 13.18 -6.79 22.18
C LYS A 645 12.93 -8.04 23.03
N MET A 646 13.11 -9.24 22.45
CA MET A 646 12.95 -10.49 23.20
C MET A 646 13.99 -10.63 24.31
N LEU A 647 15.18 -10.11 24.12
CA LEU A 647 16.22 -10.10 25.16
C LEU A 647 15.84 -9.14 26.29
N GLU A 648 15.42 -7.92 25.95
CA GLU A 648 14.92 -6.93 26.91
C GLU A 648 13.72 -7.45 27.72
N GLU A 649 12.77 -8.10 27.03
CA GLU A 649 11.61 -8.72 27.69
C GLU A 649 12.03 -9.84 28.66
N LYS A 650 12.98 -10.69 28.26
CA LYS A 650 13.54 -11.74 29.13
C LYS A 650 14.30 -11.18 30.30
N GLU A 651 15.11 -10.15 30.09
CA GLU A 651 15.82 -9.45 31.17
C GLU A 651 14.85 -8.78 32.13
N GLN A 652 13.84 -8.10 31.61
CA GLN A 652 12.79 -7.49 32.43
C GLN A 652 12.01 -8.52 33.24
N LEU A 653 11.70 -9.66 32.62
CA LEU A 653 11.01 -10.78 33.30
C LEU A 653 11.88 -11.39 34.42
N ALA A 654 13.19 -11.56 34.17
CA ALA A 654 14.12 -12.03 35.17
C ALA A 654 14.27 -11.05 36.35
N LEU A 655 14.33 -9.74 36.07
CA LEU A 655 14.36 -8.68 37.07
C LEU A 655 13.06 -8.65 37.90
N ASP A 656 11.91 -8.79 37.26
CA ASP A 656 10.61 -8.85 37.92
C ASP A 656 10.48 -10.12 38.78
N GLU A 657 11.01 -11.28 38.35
CA GLU A 657 11.06 -12.49 39.15
C GLU A 657 11.98 -12.35 40.38
N GLN A 658 13.15 -11.73 40.19
CA GLN A 658 14.07 -11.45 41.31
C GLN A 658 13.45 -10.47 42.31
N ARG A 659 12.76 -9.44 41.80
CA ARG A 659 12.03 -8.46 42.62
C ARG A 659 10.92 -9.13 43.42
N LEU A 660 10.17 -10.05 42.82
CA LEU A 660 9.17 -10.85 43.49
C LEU A 660 9.78 -11.71 44.62
N ALA A 661 10.91 -12.38 44.36
CA ALA A 661 11.61 -13.17 45.37
C ALA A 661 12.08 -12.30 46.55
N ASN A 662 12.54 -11.08 46.29
CA ASN A 662 12.97 -10.13 47.32
C ASN A 662 11.78 -9.63 48.17
N LEU A 663 10.67 -9.28 47.53
CA LEU A 663 9.43 -8.87 48.23
C LEU A 663 8.87 -10.00 49.10
N LEU A 664 8.95 -11.24 48.64
CA LEU A 664 8.56 -12.42 49.46
C LEU A 664 9.47 -12.63 50.66
N LYS A 665 10.78 -12.37 50.55
CA LYS A 665 11.70 -12.41 51.68
C LYS A 665 11.49 -11.24 52.65
N GLY A 666 11.13 -10.08 52.15
CA GLY A 666 10.85 -8.88 52.93
C GLY A 666 9.46 -8.87 53.58
N ASP A 667 8.65 -9.90 53.37
CA ASP A 667 7.27 -10.04 53.89
C ASP A 667 6.30 -8.92 53.42
N GLU A 668 6.64 -8.26 52.32
CA GLU A 668 5.82 -7.26 51.63
C GLU A 668 4.79 -7.93 50.72
N LEU A 669 3.83 -8.63 51.30
CA LEU A 669 2.92 -9.52 50.58
C LEU A 669 1.98 -8.77 49.61
N THR A 670 1.61 -7.51 49.92
CA THR A 670 0.75 -6.67 49.04
C THR A 670 1.41 -6.32 47.72
N ALA A 671 2.64 -5.84 47.78
CA ALA A 671 3.43 -5.55 46.57
C ALA A 671 3.78 -6.83 45.81
N ALA A 672 4.10 -7.91 46.52
CA ALA A 672 4.36 -9.22 45.93
C ALA A 672 3.15 -9.79 45.17
N LEU A 673 1.91 -9.64 45.74
CA LEU A 673 0.69 -10.06 45.08
C LEU A 673 0.46 -9.35 43.76
N SER A 674 0.65 -8.03 43.74
CA SER A 674 0.48 -7.22 42.53
C SER A 674 1.47 -7.58 41.44
N LEU A 675 2.71 -7.93 41.80
CA LEU A 675 3.76 -8.34 40.87
C LEU A 675 3.58 -9.79 40.39
N ALA A 676 3.18 -10.70 41.28
CA ALA A 676 2.90 -12.09 40.91
C ALA A 676 1.69 -12.22 39.96
N LEU A 677 0.70 -11.35 40.06
CA LEU A 677 -0.40 -11.25 39.10
C LEU A 677 0.06 -10.72 37.75
N LYS A 678 0.99 -9.74 37.70
CA LYS A 678 1.59 -9.24 36.48
C LYS A 678 2.37 -10.34 35.74
N LEU A 679 3.05 -11.21 36.51
CA LEU A 679 3.87 -12.30 35.96
C LEU A 679 3.07 -13.58 35.64
N GLU A 680 1.75 -13.56 35.82
CA GLU A 680 0.85 -14.69 35.58
C GLU A 680 1.32 -16.01 36.24
N ARG A 681 1.76 -15.94 37.53
CA ARG A 681 2.26 -17.10 38.31
C ARG A 681 1.21 -17.60 39.33
N PRO A 682 0.18 -18.37 38.93
CA PRO A 682 -0.96 -18.71 39.78
C PRO A 682 -0.59 -19.44 41.07
N PHE A 683 0.46 -20.26 41.04
CA PHE A 683 0.93 -20.97 42.21
C PHE A 683 1.57 -20.04 43.25
N GLN A 684 2.33 -19.05 42.81
CA GLN A 684 2.93 -18.08 43.72
C GLN A 684 1.87 -17.13 44.27
N VAL A 685 0.89 -16.72 43.46
CA VAL A 685 -0.26 -15.94 43.89
C VAL A 685 -1.03 -16.67 44.99
N LEU A 686 -1.27 -17.98 44.87
CA LEU A 686 -1.92 -18.79 45.88
C LEU A 686 -1.16 -18.76 47.21
N LYS A 687 0.16 -18.99 47.19
CA LYS A 687 1.00 -18.94 48.38
C LYS A 687 0.99 -17.57 49.06
N ILE A 688 1.01 -16.50 48.26
CA ILE A 688 0.94 -15.13 48.79
C ILE A 688 -0.41 -14.88 49.45
N VAL A 689 -1.50 -15.28 48.79
CA VAL A 689 -2.86 -15.16 49.35
C VAL A 689 -3.02 -15.95 50.66
N GLU A 690 -2.51 -17.20 50.73
CA GLU A 690 -2.46 -17.96 51.94
C GLU A 690 -1.64 -17.28 53.05
N GLY A 691 -0.51 -16.66 52.70
CA GLY A 691 0.30 -15.85 53.61
C GLY A 691 -0.45 -14.64 54.16
N ILE A 692 -1.15 -13.91 53.30
CA ILE A 692 -1.96 -12.73 53.66
C ILE A 692 -3.15 -13.17 54.55
N SER A 693 -3.81 -14.28 54.23
CA SER A 693 -4.94 -14.79 54.99
C SER A 693 -4.56 -15.19 56.42
N LYS A 694 -3.34 -15.69 56.63
CA LYS A 694 -2.81 -15.97 57.97
C LYS A 694 -2.59 -14.72 58.84
N LYS A 695 -2.33 -13.56 58.18
CA LYS A 695 -2.22 -12.25 58.85
C LYS A 695 -3.58 -11.63 59.23
N GLY A 696 -4.67 -12.11 58.63
CA GLY A 696 -6.03 -11.70 58.94
C GLY A 696 -6.88 -11.35 57.71
N ASN A 697 -8.16 -11.66 57.76
CA ASN A 697 -9.11 -11.43 56.64
C ASN A 697 -9.28 -9.95 56.28
N LYS A 698 -9.15 -9.03 57.25
CA LYS A 698 -9.21 -7.58 56.99
C LYS A 698 -8.06 -7.12 56.08
N VAL A 699 -6.84 -7.64 56.34
CA VAL A 699 -5.66 -7.32 55.55
C VAL A 699 -5.82 -7.80 54.07
N LEU A 700 -6.44 -8.96 53.89
CA LEU A 700 -6.74 -9.48 52.55
C LEU A 700 -7.72 -8.57 51.80
N MET A 701 -8.79 -8.11 52.51
CA MET A 701 -9.77 -7.19 51.89
C MET A 701 -9.13 -5.86 51.48
N ASP A 702 -8.34 -5.25 52.35
CA ASP A 702 -7.65 -3.98 52.08
C ASP A 702 -6.67 -4.14 50.92
N THR A 703 -5.93 -5.25 50.86
CA THR A 703 -5.01 -5.53 49.73
C THR A 703 -5.70 -5.71 48.38
N ILE A 704 -6.87 -6.34 48.38
CA ILE A 704 -7.66 -6.54 47.15
C ILE A 704 -8.31 -5.22 46.72
N ARG A 705 -8.70 -4.36 47.65
CA ARG A 705 -9.23 -3.03 47.37
C ARG A 705 -8.22 -2.17 46.61
N ASP A 706 -6.97 -2.20 47.02
CA ASP A 706 -5.86 -1.40 46.45
C ASP A 706 -5.38 -1.90 45.07
N LEU A 707 -5.84 -3.06 44.58
CA LEU A 707 -5.48 -3.60 43.27
C LEU A 707 -6.19 -2.86 42.14
N LYS A 708 -5.45 -2.64 41.03
CA LYS A 708 -6.02 -2.10 39.78
C LYS A 708 -7.06 -3.06 39.18
N PRO A 709 -8.13 -2.57 38.48
CA PRO A 709 -9.21 -3.38 37.93
C PRO A 709 -8.72 -4.60 37.10
N ILE A 710 -7.76 -4.40 36.23
CA ILE A 710 -7.17 -5.48 35.40
C ILE A 710 -6.54 -6.60 36.25
N ARG A 711 -5.94 -6.25 37.37
CA ARG A 711 -5.35 -7.23 38.30
C ARG A 711 -6.37 -7.96 39.17
N LYS A 712 -7.50 -7.29 39.49
CA LYS A 712 -8.66 -7.94 40.15
C LYS A 712 -9.26 -9.03 39.27
N GLU A 713 -9.34 -8.77 37.93
CA GLU A 713 -9.76 -9.77 36.97
C GLU A 713 -8.80 -10.98 36.92
N GLY A 714 -7.51 -10.74 36.84
CA GLY A 714 -6.48 -11.80 36.87
C GLY A 714 -6.55 -12.64 38.15
N LEU A 715 -6.78 -11.99 39.30
CA LEU A 715 -6.95 -12.66 40.61
C LEU A 715 -8.21 -13.51 40.64
N LEU A 716 -9.31 -13.05 40.04
CA LEU A 716 -10.55 -13.82 39.95
C LEU A 716 -10.38 -15.06 39.09
N ARG A 717 -9.72 -14.95 37.93
CA ARG A 717 -9.41 -16.11 37.09
C ARG A 717 -8.55 -17.15 37.83
N CYS A 718 -7.55 -16.70 38.58
CA CYS A 718 -6.76 -17.60 39.45
C CYS A 718 -7.62 -18.26 40.54
N ALA A 719 -8.49 -17.52 41.21
CA ALA A 719 -9.39 -18.04 42.26
C ALA A 719 -10.37 -19.09 41.73
N VAL A 720 -10.94 -18.86 40.52
CA VAL A 720 -11.79 -19.86 39.85
C VAL A 720 -11.02 -21.13 39.57
N ALA A 721 -9.77 -21.02 39.03
CA ALA A 721 -8.92 -22.19 38.81
C ALA A 721 -8.59 -22.95 40.11
N TRP A 722 -8.32 -22.25 41.23
CA TRP A 722 -8.06 -22.89 42.51
C TRP A 722 -9.32 -23.54 43.11
N ASN A 723 -10.49 -22.99 42.85
CA ASN A 723 -11.79 -23.52 43.33
C ASN A 723 -12.08 -24.93 42.76
N THR A 724 -11.45 -25.31 41.66
CA THR A 724 -11.59 -26.68 41.12
C THR A 724 -10.93 -27.72 42.04
N ASN A 725 -9.92 -27.31 42.83
CA ASN A 725 -9.19 -28.19 43.70
C ASN A 725 -9.64 -28.04 45.17
N SER A 726 -10.06 -29.12 45.80
CA SER A 726 -10.54 -29.13 47.17
C SER A 726 -9.54 -28.72 48.25
N ARG A 727 -8.22 -28.79 47.96
CA ARG A 727 -7.17 -28.35 48.89
C ARG A 727 -7.09 -26.83 48.98
N ASN A 728 -7.33 -26.16 47.86
CA ASN A 728 -7.17 -24.72 47.73
C ASN A 728 -8.51 -23.95 47.81
N CYS A 729 -9.61 -24.69 48.01
CA CYS A 729 -10.96 -24.12 47.99
C CYS A 729 -11.16 -23.04 49.05
N GLN A 730 -10.52 -23.13 50.22
CA GLN A 730 -10.66 -22.14 51.29
C GLN A 730 -10.05 -20.80 50.87
N ALA A 731 -8.83 -20.80 50.35
CA ALA A 731 -8.18 -19.59 49.85
C ALA A 731 -8.98 -18.99 48.67
N ALA A 732 -9.44 -19.84 47.73
CA ALA A 732 -10.27 -19.42 46.60
C ALA A 732 -11.56 -18.74 47.06
N GLN A 733 -12.31 -19.33 48.00
CA GLN A 733 -13.56 -18.77 48.50
C GLN A 733 -13.37 -17.47 49.29
N MET A 734 -12.24 -17.30 50.01
CA MET A 734 -11.91 -16.04 50.69
C MET A 734 -11.65 -14.93 49.71
N VAL A 735 -10.89 -15.21 48.63
CA VAL A 735 -10.61 -14.22 47.56
C VAL A 735 -11.88 -13.87 46.78
N ILE A 736 -12.69 -14.88 46.44
CA ILE A 736 -13.96 -14.66 45.72
C ILE A 736 -14.90 -13.79 46.55
N ASN A 737 -15.04 -14.09 47.82
CA ASN A 737 -15.89 -13.30 48.72
C ASN A 737 -15.37 -11.84 48.81
N ALA A 738 -14.06 -11.64 48.95
CA ALA A 738 -13.48 -10.31 49.02
C ALA A 738 -13.69 -9.54 47.69
N LEU A 739 -13.51 -10.20 46.54
CA LEU A 739 -13.72 -9.58 45.21
C LEU A 739 -15.22 -9.25 45.00
N MET A 740 -16.13 -10.12 45.36
CA MET A 740 -17.56 -9.89 45.20
C MET A 740 -18.10 -8.75 46.09
N MET A 741 -17.47 -8.47 47.22
CA MET A 741 -17.81 -7.34 48.08
C MET A 741 -17.31 -6.01 47.52
N GLU A 742 -16.24 -6.01 46.72
CA GLU A 742 -15.58 -4.81 46.17
C GLU A 742 -16.01 -4.48 44.75
N LEU A 743 -16.41 -5.46 43.93
CA LEU A 743 -16.82 -5.25 42.54
C LEU A 743 -18.30 -4.89 42.44
N GLY A 744 -18.59 -3.76 41.82
CA GLY A 744 -19.98 -3.35 41.54
C GLY A 744 -20.62 -4.19 40.43
N SER A 745 -21.96 -4.19 40.40
CA SER A 745 -22.71 -4.96 39.40
C SER A 745 -22.42 -4.54 37.94
N GLU A 746 -22.06 -3.29 37.72
CA GLU A 746 -21.72 -2.76 36.38
C GLU A 746 -20.32 -3.21 35.91
N GLU A 747 -19.36 -3.29 36.83
CA GLU A 747 -18.00 -3.75 36.52
C GLU A 747 -17.98 -5.24 36.17
N LEU A 748 -18.83 -6.03 36.77
CA LEU A 748 -18.99 -7.47 36.49
C LEU A 748 -19.57 -7.75 35.10
N GLN A 749 -20.39 -6.86 34.57
CA GLN A 749 -20.98 -7.00 33.22
C GLN A 749 -20.05 -6.56 32.11
N MET A 750 -19.25 -5.51 32.32
CA MET A 750 -18.38 -4.91 31.30
C MET A 750 -17.13 -5.74 30.95
N THR A 751 -16.68 -6.61 31.83
CA THR A 751 -15.38 -7.31 31.72
C THR A 751 -15.43 -8.74 31.17
N GLY A 752 -16.58 -9.24 30.72
CA GLY A 752 -16.71 -10.64 30.29
C GLY A 752 -16.53 -11.66 31.44
N LEU A 753 -16.55 -11.21 32.69
CA LEU A 753 -16.38 -12.04 33.89
C LEU A 753 -17.62 -12.90 34.18
N ALA A 754 -18.76 -12.61 33.58
CA ALA A 754 -19.99 -13.38 33.77
C ALA A 754 -19.80 -14.87 33.49
N SER A 755 -19.15 -15.20 32.37
CA SER A 755 -18.87 -16.60 32.00
C SER A 755 -17.90 -17.29 32.96
N THR A 756 -16.95 -16.56 33.54
CA THR A 756 -16.01 -17.12 34.53
C THR A 756 -16.69 -17.37 35.85
N LEU A 757 -17.65 -16.52 36.27
CA LEU A 757 -18.47 -16.72 37.43
C LEU A 757 -19.42 -17.90 37.30
N GLU A 758 -20.04 -18.10 36.15
CA GLU A 758 -20.88 -19.25 35.84
C GLU A 758 -20.13 -20.57 36.02
N THR A 759 -18.88 -20.64 35.58
CA THR A 759 -18.02 -21.84 35.71
C THR A 759 -17.66 -22.15 37.16
N MET A 760 -17.67 -21.16 38.04
CA MET A 760 -17.34 -21.30 39.46
C MET A 760 -18.47 -21.91 40.28
N ILE A 761 -19.74 -21.64 39.94
CA ILE A 761 -20.93 -22.03 40.76
C ILE A 761 -20.98 -23.54 41.05
N PRO A 762 -20.84 -24.47 40.11
CA PRO A 762 -20.94 -25.90 40.34
C PRO A 762 -19.89 -26.42 41.33
N TYR A 763 -18.68 -25.86 41.28
CA TYR A 763 -17.61 -26.25 42.19
C TYR A 763 -17.84 -25.72 43.62
N THR A 764 -18.32 -24.50 43.74
CA THR A 764 -18.68 -23.89 45.03
C THR A 764 -19.80 -24.66 45.73
N GLU A 765 -20.87 -25.02 44.99
CA GLU A 765 -21.94 -25.88 45.48
C GLU A 765 -21.41 -27.23 45.96
N ARG A 766 -20.52 -27.84 45.20
CA ARG A 766 -19.91 -29.15 45.54
C ARG A 766 -19.10 -29.04 46.84
N HIS A 767 -18.33 -27.99 47.02
CA HIS A 767 -17.57 -27.77 48.25
C HIS A 767 -18.49 -27.51 49.43
N PHE A 768 -19.54 -26.72 49.24
CA PHE A 768 -20.54 -26.47 50.29
C PHE A 768 -21.24 -27.75 50.76
N LYS A 769 -21.71 -28.57 49.80
CA LYS A 769 -22.33 -29.88 50.15
C LYS A 769 -21.36 -30.77 50.90
N ARG A 770 -20.10 -30.81 50.52
CA ARG A 770 -19.06 -31.58 51.21
C ARG A 770 -18.80 -31.07 52.63
N MET A 771 -18.69 -29.76 52.82
CA MET A 771 -18.49 -29.16 54.15
C MET A 771 -19.68 -29.39 55.07
N THR A 772 -20.89 -29.29 54.57
CA THR A 772 -22.12 -29.57 55.32
C THR A 772 -22.14 -31.02 55.78
N LYS A 773 -21.78 -31.96 54.92
CA LYS A 773 -21.70 -33.37 55.27
C LYS A 773 -20.64 -33.63 56.34
N LEU A 774 -19.45 -33.06 56.24
CA LEU A 774 -18.38 -33.17 57.21
C LEU A 774 -18.80 -32.58 58.57
N LEU A 775 -19.53 -31.46 58.58
CA LEU A 775 -20.10 -30.90 59.85
C LEU A 775 -21.10 -31.83 60.45
N GLN A 776 -21.99 -32.46 59.71
CA GLN A 776 -22.95 -33.46 60.18
C GLN A 776 -22.21 -34.65 60.75
N ASP A 777 -21.18 -35.18 60.06
CA ASP A 777 -20.38 -36.29 60.54
C ASP A 777 -19.61 -35.94 61.84
N LEU A 778 -19.10 -34.73 61.99
CA LEU A 778 -18.43 -34.21 63.19
C LEU A 778 -19.38 -34.11 64.32
N HIS A 779 -20.61 -33.59 64.16
CA HIS A 779 -21.64 -33.53 65.18
C HIS A 779 -22.05 -34.91 65.63
N LEU A 780 -22.18 -35.86 64.70
CA LEU A 780 -22.47 -37.28 65.09
C LEU A 780 -21.34 -37.85 65.91
N LEU A 781 -20.08 -37.67 65.51
CA LEU A 781 -18.92 -38.09 66.28
C LEU A 781 -18.84 -37.45 67.65
N THR A 782 -19.10 -36.15 67.74
CA THR A 782 -19.10 -35.43 68.99
C THR A 782 -20.19 -35.91 69.89
N TYR A 783 -21.40 -36.19 69.36
CA TYR A 783 -22.49 -36.81 70.10
C TYR A 783 -22.16 -38.20 70.64
N THR A 784 -21.56 -39.09 69.78
CA THR A 784 -21.18 -40.44 70.20
C THR A 784 -20.08 -40.41 71.22
N VAL A 785 -19.08 -39.57 71.11
CA VAL A 785 -17.99 -39.40 72.07
C VAL A 785 -18.52 -38.91 73.42
N ASN A 786 -19.47 -37.94 73.42
CA ASN A 786 -20.09 -37.45 74.65
C ASN A 786 -20.96 -38.52 75.32
N ARG A 787 -21.59 -39.40 74.53
CA ARG A 787 -22.34 -40.54 75.05
C ARG A 787 -21.50 -41.69 75.63
N MET A 788 -20.27 -41.83 75.09
CA MET A 788 -19.27 -42.82 75.48
C MET A 788 -18.49 -42.36 76.73
N LYS A 789 -18.56 -41.12 77.14
CA LYS A 789 -17.92 -40.70 78.37
C LYS A 789 -18.67 -41.36 79.52
N PRO A 790 -17.99 -42.15 80.41
CA PRO A 790 -18.63 -42.76 81.56
C PRO A 790 -19.17 -41.70 82.55
N HIS A 791 -20.38 -41.83 82.98
CA HIS A 791 -20.94 -41.01 84.06
C HIS A 791 -20.05 -41.28 85.29
N ILE A 792 -19.17 -40.34 85.56
CA ILE A 792 -18.51 -40.31 86.83
C ILE A 792 -19.59 -39.76 87.79
N THR A 793 -20.31 -40.70 88.42
CA THR A 793 -21.13 -40.40 89.58
C THR A 793 -20.21 -39.93 90.69
N SER A 794 -20.28 -38.70 91.09
CA SER A 794 -19.70 -38.18 92.30
C SER A 794 -20.35 -38.90 93.51
N MET A 795 -19.66 -39.95 93.93
CA MET A 795 -19.97 -40.36 95.31
C MET A 795 -19.34 -39.34 96.24
N GLY A 796 -20.20 -38.61 96.92
CA GLY A 796 -19.82 -37.82 98.04
C GLY A 796 -19.27 -38.74 99.13
N ILE A 797 -18.18 -38.36 99.67
CA ILE A 797 -17.72 -38.82 100.98
C ILE A 797 -17.67 -37.59 101.82
N ASP A 798 -18.36 -37.74 103.00
CA ASP A 798 -18.37 -36.86 104.12
C ASP A 798 -17.05 -36.31 104.54
#